data_a8e53ec0bdec15161ec986e27f28a6fa
#
_entry.id   a8e53ec0bdec15161ec986e27f28a6fa
#
_cell.length_a   1.000
_cell.length_b   1.000
_cell.length_c   1.000
_cell.angle_alpha   90.00
_cell.angle_beta   90.00
_cell.angle_gamma   90.00
#
_symmetry.space_group_name_H-M   'P 1'
#
loop_
_entity.id
_entity.type
_entity.pdbx_description
1 polymer ?
#
loop_
_entity_poly.entity_id
_entity_poly.type
_entity_poly.pdbx_seq_one_letter_code
_entity_poly.pdbx_strand_id
1 'polypeptide(L)'
;MRNIRSGFIWLLVALVGAFAFAMLALSRGEHVNAVWLVVAAVACYSIAYRFYSRFIADKVFELDDRRLTPAERHNDGLDYVPTNKWVLFGHHFAAIAGAGPLVGPILAAQMGFLPGTIWILVGVMLAGAVQDFLVLFISTRRDGRSLGEMAKQELGAFAGVITMLGALGVMIIILSALALVVVKALADSPWGLFTIAATIPIALFMGIYMRFIRPGKIAEISVIGFVLMLLAIVYGGNVAQDPYWGPFFTLHGTTLTWVLVIYGFVASVLPVWLLLAPRDYLSTFMKIGVIIGLAIGIVFAMPEMKMPAVSRFIDGSGPVFAGALFPFLFITIACGAISGFHALVSSGTTPKLVERESHIRFIGYGAMLMESFVAIMALICASVLDPGVYFAMNSPAALIGTTVENASQVINSWGFIVTPETLALIAKEVGENAILSRAGGAPTFAVGMAHIISEVFNSRAMMAFWYHFAILFEALFILTAVDAGTRACRFMVQDLVGVAVPQLANNRSWFGNLAGTTVAVAGWGFFVYQGVVDPLGGINTLLPLFGIGNQMLASMALILGTVVLFKMKKQRYAWVTILPTAWLFVTSMTAGWQKIFHEKPSIGFLAQAKKFSTGIEQGTIIAPAKSLKDMETIVFSNQINAALCGFFMLVAVTMLIAAFFAIRRALRAEQPTAHEVGAALREEAGRS
;
A
#
# COMPACT_ATOMS: atom_id res chain seq x y z
N MET A 1 4.26 3.87 39.93
CA MET A 1 5.43 2.97 39.76
C MET A 1 5.11 1.49 40.08
N ARG A 2 4.32 1.19 41.15
CA ARG A 2 3.99 -0.21 41.53
C ARG A 2 3.22 -0.99 40.45
N ASN A 3 2.27 -0.37 39.75
CA ASN A 3 1.49 -1.01 38.67
C ASN A 3 2.31 -1.26 37.38
N ILE A 4 3.30 -0.44 37.09
CA ILE A 4 4.17 -0.62 35.90
C ILE A 4 5.12 -1.80 36.12
N ARG A 5 5.70 -1.91 37.32
CA ARG A 5 6.54 -3.05 37.71
C ARG A 5 5.78 -4.38 37.63
N SER A 6 4.55 -4.41 38.16
CA SER A 6 3.67 -5.59 38.09
C SER A 6 3.36 -5.96 36.65
N GLY A 7 2.97 -4.98 35.80
CA GLY A 7 2.68 -5.24 34.37
C GLY A 7 3.90 -5.80 33.61
N PHE A 8 5.09 -5.29 33.88
CA PHE A 8 6.34 -5.78 33.27
C PHE A 8 6.65 -7.23 33.70
N ILE A 9 6.49 -7.57 34.97
CA ILE A 9 6.70 -8.94 35.47
C ILE A 9 5.73 -9.92 34.80
N TRP A 10 4.44 -9.57 34.71
CA TRP A 10 3.44 -10.44 34.07
C TRP A 10 3.66 -10.58 32.56
N LEU A 11 4.14 -9.52 31.89
CA LEU A 11 4.55 -9.60 30.49
C LEU A 11 5.73 -10.57 30.32
N LEU A 12 6.73 -10.48 31.20
CA LEU A 12 7.89 -11.40 31.17
C LEU A 12 7.46 -12.85 31.40
N VAL A 13 6.56 -13.08 32.36
CA VAL A 13 5.99 -14.41 32.63
C VAL A 13 5.24 -14.94 31.41
N ALA A 14 4.44 -14.11 30.75
CA ALA A 14 3.73 -14.48 29.53
C ALA A 14 4.68 -14.82 28.38
N LEU A 15 5.74 -14.02 28.19
CA LEU A 15 6.78 -14.29 27.17
C LEU A 15 7.56 -15.59 27.45
N VAL A 16 7.93 -15.83 28.68
CA VAL A 16 8.60 -17.10 29.08
C VAL A 16 7.67 -18.28 28.85
N GLY A 17 6.39 -18.18 29.22
CA GLY A 17 5.39 -19.21 28.95
C GLY A 17 5.22 -19.49 27.46
N ALA A 18 5.05 -18.44 26.65
CA ALA A 18 4.93 -18.57 25.20
C ALA A 18 6.17 -19.21 24.57
N PHE A 19 7.38 -18.78 25.00
CA PHE A 19 8.65 -19.37 24.56
C PHE A 19 8.75 -20.85 24.95
N ALA A 20 8.40 -21.22 26.19
CA ALA A 20 8.44 -22.60 26.65
C ALA A 20 7.49 -23.51 25.84
N PHE A 21 6.28 -23.01 25.51
CA PHE A 21 5.36 -23.74 24.64
C PHE A 21 5.87 -23.90 23.22
N ALA A 22 6.44 -22.84 22.64
CA ALA A 22 7.05 -22.90 21.33
C ALA A 22 8.20 -23.92 21.28
N MET A 23 9.09 -23.88 22.29
CA MET A 23 10.18 -24.86 22.41
C MET A 23 9.70 -26.29 22.57
N LEU A 24 8.61 -26.49 23.31
CA LEU A 24 8.02 -27.82 23.49
C LEU A 24 7.45 -28.36 22.17
N ALA A 25 6.71 -27.55 21.42
CA ALA A 25 6.17 -27.92 20.11
C ALA A 25 7.30 -28.28 19.13
N LEU A 26 8.30 -27.40 19.00
CA LEU A 26 9.44 -27.62 18.10
C LEU A 26 10.27 -28.86 18.52
N SER A 27 10.44 -29.11 19.83
CA SER A 27 11.15 -30.31 20.34
C SER A 27 10.42 -31.61 20.03
N ARG A 28 9.12 -31.55 19.80
CA ARG A 28 8.29 -32.69 19.36
C ARG A 28 8.26 -32.88 17.84
N GLY A 29 8.99 -32.05 17.09
CA GLY A 29 9.06 -32.13 15.63
C GLY A 29 7.87 -31.47 14.92
N GLU A 30 7.10 -30.64 15.62
CA GLU A 30 6.05 -29.85 14.96
C GLU A 30 6.69 -28.80 14.05
N HIS A 31 6.20 -28.73 12.81
CA HIS A 31 6.63 -27.71 11.85
C HIS A 31 5.87 -26.40 12.08
N VAL A 32 6.54 -25.27 11.85
CA VAL A 32 5.89 -23.96 11.90
C VAL A 32 4.85 -23.87 10.79
N ASN A 33 3.60 -23.72 11.16
CA ASN A 33 2.51 -23.54 10.21
C ASN A 33 1.97 -22.10 10.23
N ALA A 34 1.18 -21.75 9.23
CA ALA A 34 0.67 -20.39 9.03
C ALA A 34 -0.22 -19.88 10.17
N VAL A 35 -0.86 -20.77 10.94
CA VAL A 35 -1.70 -20.39 12.09
C VAL A 35 -0.90 -19.64 13.15
N TRP A 36 0.37 -19.96 13.33
CA TRP A 36 1.23 -19.26 14.29
C TRP A 36 1.34 -17.78 13.98
N LEU A 37 1.46 -17.42 12.69
CA LEU A 37 1.55 -16.02 12.25
C LEU A 37 0.21 -15.30 12.42
N VAL A 38 -0.90 -15.98 12.11
CA VAL A 38 -2.26 -15.44 12.28
C VAL A 38 -2.53 -15.13 13.77
N VAL A 39 -2.26 -16.09 14.64
CA VAL A 39 -2.48 -15.94 16.08
C VAL A 39 -1.56 -14.86 16.66
N ALA A 40 -0.29 -14.83 16.26
CA ALA A 40 0.66 -13.81 16.67
C ALA A 40 0.16 -12.40 16.27
N ALA A 41 -0.30 -12.24 15.04
CA ALA A 41 -0.83 -10.95 14.55
C ALA A 41 -2.07 -10.52 15.33
N VAL A 42 -3.07 -11.40 15.49
CA VAL A 42 -4.31 -11.10 16.23
C VAL A 42 -4.01 -10.75 17.69
N ALA A 43 -3.12 -11.50 18.35
CA ALA A 43 -2.73 -11.24 19.73
C ALA A 43 -2.01 -9.89 19.87
N CYS A 44 -0.97 -9.63 19.06
CA CYS A 44 -0.19 -8.40 19.10
C CYS A 44 -1.08 -7.18 18.79
N TYR A 45 -1.93 -7.25 17.78
CA TYR A 45 -2.82 -6.15 17.40
C TYR A 45 -3.88 -5.87 18.45
N SER A 46 -4.45 -6.91 19.06
CA SER A 46 -5.41 -6.76 20.15
C SER A 46 -4.78 -6.06 21.37
N ILE A 47 -3.56 -6.44 21.74
CA ILE A 47 -2.79 -5.81 22.83
C ILE A 47 -2.48 -4.34 22.48
N ALA A 48 -1.96 -4.09 21.28
CA ALA A 48 -1.62 -2.73 20.83
C ALA A 48 -2.86 -1.84 20.79
N TYR A 49 -3.98 -2.32 20.24
CA TYR A 49 -5.23 -1.58 20.21
C TYR A 49 -5.81 -1.35 21.62
N ARG A 50 -5.79 -2.37 22.49
CA ARG A 50 -6.35 -2.27 23.83
C ARG A 50 -5.59 -1.30 24.72
N PHE A 51 -4.26 -1.36 24.71
CA PHE A 51 -3.42 -0.66 25.67
C PHE A 51 -2.71 0.55 25.07
N TYR A 52 -1.95 0.36 23.99
CA TYR A 52 -1.09 1.41 23.45
C TYR A 52 -1.90 2.51 22.74
N SER A 53 -2.85 2.14 21.89
CA SER A 53 -3.69 3.14 21.23
C SER A 53 -4.56 3.91 22.24
N ARG A 54 -5.01 3.25 23.32
CA ARG A 54 -5.74 3.92 24.40
C ARG A 54 -4.86 4.90 25.17
N PHE A 55 -3.62 4.51 25.47
CA PHE A 55 -2.65 5.43 26.07
C PHE A 55 -2.46 6.67 25.20
N ILE A 56 -2.32 6.49 23.88
CA ILE A 56 -2.19 7.62 22.95
C ILE A 56 -3.45 8.49 22.97
N ALA A 57 -4.63 7.90 22.89
CA ALA A 57 -5.91 8.61 22.92
C ALA A 57 -6.09 9.43 24.19
N ASP A 58 -5.86 8.81 25.35
CA ASP A 58 -6.22 9.40 26.65
C ASP A 58 -5.13 10.32 27.20
N LYS A 59 -3.84 10.07 26.89
CA LYS A 59 -2.70 10.80 27.50
C LYS A 59 -1.94 11.70 26.54
N VAL A 60 -1.86 11.30 25.26
CA VAL A 60 -1.10 12.08 24.27
C VAL A 60 -1.99 13.09 23.58
N PHE A 61 -3.12 12.62 23.00
CA PHE A 61 -4.02 13.46 22.21
C PHE A 61 -5.13 14.10 23.06
N GLU A 62 -5.53 13.46 24.15
CA GLU A 62 -6.62 13.92 25.01
C GLU A 62 -7.88 14.19 24.18
N LEU A 63 -8.40 13.11 23.54
CA LEU A 63 -9.59 13.20 22.69
C LEU A 63 -10.81 13.64 23.52
N ASP A 64 -11.58 14.59 22.99
CA ASP A 64 -12.73 15.18 23.66
C ASP A 64 -13.96 15.25 22.74
N ASP A 65 -14.94 14.40 23.01
CA ASP A 65 -16.20 14.32 22.23
C ASP A 65 -17.11 15.54 22.38
N ARG A 66 -16.80 16.47 23.31
CA ARG A 66 -17.53 17.73 23.42
C ARG A 66 -17.17 18.71 22.31
N ARG A 67 -16.00 18.55 21.66
CA ARG A 67 -15.58 19.36 20.53
C ARG A 67 -16.36 18.98 19.28
N LEU A 68 -16.85 19.99 18.56
CA LEU A 68 -17.44 19.78 17.24
C LEU A 68 -16.34 19.44 16.23
N THR A 69 -16.56 18.40 15.47
CA THR A 69 -15.66 18.00 14.38
C THR A 69 -15.89 18.85 13.13
N PRO A 70 -14.95 18.87 12.17
CA PRO A 70 -15.15 19.53 10.88
C PRO A 70 -16.42 19.05 10.15
N ALA A 71 -16.71 17.74 10.24
CA ALA A 71 -17.92 17.14 9.66
C ALA A 71 -19.22 17.78 10.18
N GLU A 72 -19.25 18.12 11.47
CA GLU A 72 -20.41 18.76 12.08
C GLU A 72 -20.45 20.28 11.82
N ARG A 73 -19.28 20.96 11.92
CA ARG A 73 -19.18 22.42 11.77
C ARG A 73 -19.47 22.89 10.34
N HIS A 74 -19.03 22.16 9.36
CA HIS A 74 -19.09 22.51 7.95
C HIS A 74 -20.01 21.60 7.15
N ASN A 75 -20.96 20.92 7.80
CA ASN A 75 -21.86 19.97 7.16
C ASN A 75 -22.55 20.60 5.93
N ASP A 76 -22.04 20.28 4.74
CA ASP A 76 -22.55 20.74 3.45
C ASP A 76 -23.30 19.64 2.68
N GLY A 77 -23.33 18.42 3.23
CA GLY A 77 -23.94 17.25 2.59
C GLY A 77 -23.18 16.73 1.35
N LEU A 78 -21.97 17.27 1.08
CA LEU A 78 -21.13 16.92 -0.07
C LEU A 78 -19.77 16.38 0.36
N ASP A 79 -18.91 17.24 0.90
CA ASP A 79 -17.56 16.91 1.34
C ASP A 79 -17.48 16.70 2.86
N TYR A 80 -18.29 17.45 3.61
CA TYR A 80 -18.35 17.41 5.06
C TYR A 80 -19.66 16.78 5.51
N VAL A 81 -19.62 15.51 5.93
CA VAL A 81 -20.81 14.74 6.31
C VAL A 81 -20.51 13.89 7.54
N PRO A 82 -21.14 14.15 8.71
CA PRO A 82 -21.00 13.28 9.87
C PRO A 82 -21.37 11.84 9.54
N THR A 83 -20.42 10.93 9.63
CA THR A 83 -20.57 9.55 9.16
C THR A 83 -20.39 8.57 10.31
N ASN A 84 -21.26 7.54 10.36
CA ASN A 84 -21.17 6.47 11.34
C ASN A 84 -19.77 5.84 11.34
N LYS A 85 -19.21 5.59 12.53
CA LYS A 85 -17.83 5.10 12.69
C LYS A 85 -17.52 3.80 11.95
N TRP A 86 -18.48 2.89 11.80
CA TRP A 86 -18.28 1.61 11.10
C TRP A 86 -18.22 1.79 9.59
N VAL A 87 -19.09 2.67 9.06
CA VAL A 87 -19.08 3.04 7.64
C VAL A 87 -17.79 3.79 7.32
N LEU A 88 -17.40 4.74 8.18
CA LEU A 88 -16.18 5.51 8.00
C LEU A 88 -14.91 4.66 8.15
N PHE A 89 -14.91 3.68 9.05
CA PHE A 89 -13.84 2.68 9.15
C PHE A 89 -13.67 1.91 7.84
N GLY A 90 -14.78 1.41 7.28
CA GLY A 90 -14.75 0.70 6.01
C GLY A 90 -14.25 1.58 4.84
N HIS A 91 -14.76 2.81 4.75
CA HIS A 91 -14.30 3.78 3.75
C HIS A 91 -12.80 4.10 3.90
N HIS A 92 -12.36 4.42 5.11
CA HIS A 92 -10.96 4.73 5.39
C HIS A 92 -10.05 3.53 5.09
N PHE A 93 -10.43 2.32 5.56
CA PHE A 93 -9.71 1.09 5.27
C PHE A 93 -9.63 0.81 3.76
N ALA A 94 -10.73 0.99 3.02
CA ALA A 94 -10.73 0.80 1.57
C ALA A 94 -9.78 1.76 0.85
N ALA A 95 -9.71 3.00 1.33
CA ALA A 95 -8.87 4.04 0.73
C ALA A 95 -7.37 3.83 1.03
N ILE A 96 -7.00 3.42 2.25
CA ILE A 96 -5.60 3.19 2.64
C ILE A 96 -5.07 1.87 2.09
N ALA A 97 -5.85 0.80 2.15
CA ALA A 97 -5.44 -0.53 1.73
C ALA A 97 -5.41 -0.65 0.20
N GLY A 98 -4.24 -0.37 -0.38
CA GLY A 98 -3.92 -0.55 -1.80
C GLY A 98 -3.08 -1.82 -2.05
N ALA A 99 -2.30 -1.87 -3.14
CA ALA A 99 -1.43 -3.02 -3.45
C ALA A 99 -0.26 -3.17 -2.47
N GLY A 100 0.15 -2.10 -1.79
CA GLY A 100 1.33 -2.10 -0.95
C GLY A 100 1.39 -3.21 0.10
N PRO A 101 0.33 -3.44 0.89
CA PRO A 101 0.30 -4.50 1.90
C PRO A 101 0.28 -5.92 1.30
N LEU A 102 -0.07 -6.08 0.02
CA LEU A 102 -0.01 -7.37 -0.67
C LEU A 102 1.37 -7.59 -1.30
N VAL A 103 1.83 -6.66 -2.12
CA VAL A 103 3.06 -6.79 -2.92
C VAL A 103 4.32 -6.82 -2.06
N GLY A 104 4.45 -5.87 -1.13
CA GLY A 104 5.66 -5.72 -0.32
C GLY A 104 6.05 -6.98 0.46
N PRO A 105 5.16 -7.55 1.28
CA PRO A 105 5.43 -8.77 2.03
C PRO A 105 5.74 -9.98 1.15
N ILE A 106 5.07 -10.11 -0.01
CA ILE A 106 5.34 -11.20 -0.96
C ILE A 106 6.76 -11.10 -1.51
N LEU A 107 7.17 -9.93 -1.97
CA LEU A 107 8.53 -9.77 -2.49
C LEU A 107 9.58 -9.95 -1.40
N ALA A 108 9.30 -9.46 -0.18
CA ALA A 108 10.19 -9.59 0.95
C ALA A 108 10.36 -11.04 1.44
N ALA A 109 9.42 -11.94 1.11
CA ALA A 109 9.52 -13.36 1.42
C ALA A 109 10.78 -14.03 0.85
N GLN A 110 11.44 -13.44 -0.19
CA GLN A 110 12.76 -13.92 -0.61
C GLN A 110 13.79 -13.96 0.51
N MET A 111 13.66 -13.11 1.53
CA MET A 111 14.58 -13.08 2.70
C MET A 111 14.14 -14.02 3.82
N GLY A 112 13.11 -14.82 3.59
CA GLY A 112 12.47 -15.67 4.59
C GLY A 112 11.23 -14.99 5.20
N PHE A 113 10.40 -15.79 5.89
CA PHE A 113 9.15 -15.27 6.45
C PHE A 113 9.36 -14.46 7.75
N LEU A 114 10.38 -14.79 8.56
CA LEU A 114 10.53 -14.22 9.89
C LEU A 114 10.89 -12.72 9.92
N PRO A 115 11.86 -12.22 9.13
CA PRO A 115 12.21 -10.80 9.15
C PRO A 115 11.03 -9.92 8.74
N GLY A 116 10.28 -10.32 7.69
CA GLY A 116 9.07 -9.63 7.25
C GLY A 116 7.98 -9.62 8.32
N THR A 117 7.72 -10.76 8.97
CA THR A 117 6.74 -10.86 10.05
C THR A 117 7.06 -9.90 11.20
N ILE A 118 8.32 -9.89 11.67
CA ILE A 118 8.74 -9.02 12.77
C ILE A 118 8.54 -7.56 12.40
N TRP A 119 8.97 -7.15 11.19
CA TRP A 119 8.81 -5.77 10.76
C TRP A 119 7.35 -5.35 10.61
N ILE A 120 6.49 -6.20 10.04
CA ILE A 120 5.07 -5.92 9.91
C ILE A 120 4.44 -5.71 11.29
N LEU A 121 4.66 -6.63 12.24
CA LEU A 121 4.05 -6.56 13.57
C LEU A 121 4.56 -5.35 14.37
N VAL A 122 5.88 -5.18 14.47
CA VAL A 122 6.46 -4.08 15.28
C VAL A 122 6.25 -2.74 14.60
N GLY A 123 6.45 -2.66 13.28
CA GLY A 123 6.31 -1.45 12.49
C GLY A 123 4.90 -0.88 12.56
N VAL A 124 3.87 -1.71 12.41
CA VAL A 124 2.50 -1.21 12.46
C VAL A 124 2.11 -0.72 13.86
N MET A 125 2.44 -1.49 14.90
CA MET A 125 2.03 -1.13 16.26
C MET A 125 2.66 0.17 16.75
N LEU A 126 3.96 0.35 16.47
CA LEU A 126 4.75 1.46 17.01
C LEU A 126 4.91 2.65 16.05
N ALA A 127 4.66 2.46 14.77
CA ALA A 127 4.88 3.48 13.75
C ALA A 127 3.64 3.71 12.87
N GLY A 128 3.17 2.72 12.10
CA GLY A 128 2.12 2.94 11.11
C GLY A 128 0.79 3.36 11.69
N ALA A 129 0.27 2.60 12.65
CA ALA A 129 -0.99 2.92 13.30
C ALA A 129 -0.91 4.21 14.16
N VAL A 130 0.28 4.52 14.69
CA VAL A 130 0.52 5.80 15.38
C VAL A 130 0.44 6.95 14.39
N GLN A 131 1.08 6.82 13.22
CA GLN A 131 1.05 7.84 12.18
C GLN A 131 -0.37 8.14 11.70
N ASP A 132 -1.15 7.12 11.35
CA ASP A 132 -2.49 7.30 10.82
C ASP A 132 -3.41 7.94 11.86
N PHE A 133 -3.34 7.49 13.10
CA PHE A 133 -4.06 8.07 14.21
C PHE A 133 -3.68 9.53 14.46
N LEU A 134 -2.38 9.83 14.46
CA LEU A 134 -1.82 11.16 14.68
C LEU A 134 -2.27 12.15 13.60
N VAL A 135 -2.11 11.77 12.33
CA VAL A 135 -2.45 12.66 11.21
C VAL A 135 -3.94 12.93 11.15
N LEU A 136 -4.77 11.90 11.36
CA LEU A 136 -6.22 12.06 11.44
C LEU A 136 -6.62 12.98 12.58
N PHE A 137 -6.01 12.83 13.76
CA PHE A 137 -6.22 13.70 14.92
C PHE A 137 -5.85 15.16 14.62
N ILE A 138 -4.64 15.38 14.07
CA ILE A 138 -4.15 16.72 13.78
C ILE A 138 -5.05 17.41 12.77
N SER A 139 -5.41 16.71 11.70
CA SER A 139 -6.25 17.25 10.64
C SER A 139 -7.68 17.54 11.12
N THR A 140 -8.27 16.67 11.94
CA THR A 140 -9.61 16.90 12.53
C THR A 140 -9.64 18.18 13.37
N ARG A 141 -8.60 18.45 14.14
CA ARG A 141 -8.50 19.69 14.94
C ARG A 141 -8.12 20.94 14.12
N ARG A 142 -7.90 20.80 12.82
CA ARG A 142 -7.54 21.86 11.85
C ARG A 142 -8.49 21.93 10.66
N ASP A 143 -9.77 21.69 10.89
CA ASP A 143 -10.83 21.74 9.87
C ASP A 143 -10.63 20.82 8.66
N GLY A 144 -10.01 19.65 8.87
CA GLY A 144 -9.78 18.71 7.79
C GLY A 144 -8.72 19.17 6.79
N ARG A 145 -7.73 19.94 7.21
CA ARG A 145 -6.65 20.45 6.35
C ARG A 145 -5.72 19.34 5.91
N SER A 146 -5.23 19.47 4.66
CA SER A 146 -4.26 18.56 4.07
C SER A 146 -2.90 18.60 4.78
N LEU A 147 -2.10 17.54 4.59
CA LEU A 147 -0.76 17.44 5.17
C LEU A 147 0.12 18.65 4.79
N GLY A 148 0.05 19.12 3.55
CA GLY A 148 0.80 20.27 3.07
C GLY A 148 0.38 21.58 3.74
N GLU A 149 -0.92 21.80 3.91
CA GLU A 149 -1.43 22.98 4.61
C GLU A 149 -1.07 22.96 6.10
N MET A 150 -1.15 21.79 6.75
CA MET A 150 -0.71 21.63 8.13
C MET A 150 0.79 21.89 8.27
N ALA A 151 1.62 21.41 7.33
CA ALA A 151 3.05 21.72 7.30
C ALA A 151 3.30 23.23 7.13
N LYS A 152 2.54 23.91 6.27
CA LYS A 152 2.61 25.37 6.09
C LYS A 152 2.32 26.13 7.40
N GLN A 153 1.29 25.70 8.12
CA GLN A 153 0.91 26.35 9.38
C GLN A 153 1.91 26.10 10.52
N GLU A 154 2.43 24.88 10.60
CA GLU A 154 3.23 24.47 11.74
C GLU A 154 4.73 24.71 11.55
N LEU A 155 5.23 24.61 10.31
CA LEU A 155 6.66 24.71 9.97
C LEU A 155 7.00 26.01 9.23
N GLY A 156 6.01 26.66 8.60
CA GLY A 156 6.16 27.87 7.81
C GLY A 156 5.92 27.66 6.31
N ALA A 157 5.74 28.78 5.59
CA ALA A 157 5.33 28.76 4.17
C ALA A 157 6.27 27.97 3.27
N PHE A 158 7.58 28.15 3.40
CA PHE A 158 8.57 27.44 2.59
C PHE A 158 8.51 25.92 2.79
N ALA A 159 8.51 25.47 4.05
CA ALA A 159 8.39 24.06 4.38
C ALA A 159 7.07 23.47 3.86
N GLY A 160 5.96 24.24 3.93
CA GLY A 160 4.67 23.85 3.41
C GLY A 160 4.70 23.57 1.89
N VAL A 161 5.25 24.50 1.10
CA VAL A 161 5.36 24.31 -0.37
C VAL A 161 6.25 23.13 -0.74
N ILE A 162 7.39 22.98 -0.06
CA ILE A 162 8.30 21.84 -0.29
C ILE A 162 7.61 20.52 0.09
N THR A 163 6.83 20.50 1.18
CA THR A 163 6.04 19.32 1.57
C THR A 163 4.99 18.98 0.52
N MET A 164 4.28 19.99 -0.04
CA MET A 164 3.27 19.77 -1.08
C MET A 164 3.90 19.20 -2.36
N LEU A 165 5.03 19.74 -2.78
CA LEU A 165 5.78 19.24 -3.95
C LEU A 165 6.28 17.81 -3.72
N GLY A 166 6.86 17.53 -2.54
CA GLY A 166 7.32 16.20 -2.17
C GLY A 166 6.17 15.19 -2.13
N ALA A 167 5.06 15.55 -1.49
CA ALA A 167 3.88 14.70 -1.39
C ALA A 167 3.27 14.42 -2.77
N LEU A 168 3.19 15.42 -3.66
CA LEU A 168 2.72 15.25 -5.04
C LEU A 168 3.63 14.30 -5.83
N GLY A 169 4.95 14.48 -5.75
CA GLY A 169 5.91 13.60 -6.42
C GLY A 169 5.82 12.15 -5.92
N VAL A 170 5.74 11.97 -4.61
CA VAL A 170 5.55 10.63 -4.00
C VAL A 170 4.22 10.02 -4.43
N MET A 171 3.11 10.80 -4.47
CA MET A 171 1.81 10.33 -4.92
C MET A 171 1.84 9.82 -6.36
N ILE A 172 2.51 10.56 -7.27
CA ILE A 172 2.67 10.14 -8.67
C ILE A 172 3.39 8.79 -8.75
N ILE A 173 4.47 8.61 -8.00
CA ILE A 173 5.22 7.33 -7.98
C ILE A 173 4.39 6.20 -7.35
N ILE A 174 3.65 6.47 -6.28
CA ILE A 174 2.75 5.48 -5.67
C ILE A 174 1.72 5.00 -6.68
N LEU A 175 1.01 5.92 -7.33
CA LEU A 175 -0.01 5.59 -8.33
C LEU A 175 0.57 4.83 -9.51
N SER A 176 1.78 5.20 -9.94
CA SER A 176 2.48 4.50 -11.02
C SER A 176 2.83 3.07 -10.64
N ALA A 177 3.36 2.85 -9.46
CA ALA A 177 3.71 1.51 -8.98
C ALA A 177 2.45 0.62 -8.83
N LEU A 178 1.37 1.18 -8.25
CA LEU A 178 0.08 0.49 -8.12
C LEU A 178 -0.50 0.10 -9.48
N ALA A 179 -0.56 1.05 -10.42
CA ALA A 179 -1.06 0.80 -11.76
C ALA A 179 -0.20 -0.22 -12.53
N LEU A 180 1.13 -0.18 -12.36
CA LEU A 180 2.03 -1.16 -12.97
C LEU A 180 1.76 -2.58 -12.47
N VAL A 181 1.46 -2.77 -11.19
CA VAL A 181 1.09 -4.08 -10.63
C VAL A 181 -0.18 -4.61 -11.30
N VAL A 182 -1.20 -3.76 -11.50
CA VAL A 182 -2.42 -4.14 -12.23
C VAL A 182 -2.11 -4.55 -13.66
N VAL A 183 -1.28 -3.77 -14.38
CA VAL A 183 -0.88 -4.11 -15.76
C VAL A 183 -0.17 -5.47 -15.79
N LYS A 184 0.75 -5.73 -14.86
CA LYS A 184 1.48 -7.01 -14.80
C LYS A 184 0.59 -8.19 -14.43
N ALA A 185 -0.44 -7.98 -13.62
CA ALA A 185 -1.39 -9.02 -13.25
C ALA A 185 -2.35 -9.39 -14.39
N LEU A 186 -2.76 -8.42 -15.21
CA LEU A 186 -3.80 -8.58 -16.22
C LEU A 186 -3.27 -8.71 -17.66
N ALA A 187 -2.00 -8.39 -17.92
CA ALA A 187 -1.41 -8.51 -19.25
C ALA A 187 -1.47 -9.97 -19.73
N ASP A 188 -1.94 -10.14 -20.96
CA ASP A 188 -2.07 -11.45 -21.62
C ASP A 188 -2.95 -12.47 -20.84
N SER A 189 -3.83 -11.98 -19.96
CA SER A 189 -4.78 -12.77 -19.17
C SER A 189 -6.23 -12.40 -19.54
N PRO A 190 -6.84 -13.05 -20.56
CA PRO A 190 -8.18 -12.71 -21.01
C PRO A 190 -9.25 -12.95 -19.94
N TRP A 191 -9.12 -14.00 -19.14
CA TRP A 191 -10.03 -14.26 -18.03
C TRP A 191 -9.98 -13.15 -16.97
N GLY A 192 -8.77 -12.79 -16.52
CA GLY A 192 -8.58 -11.71 -15.54
C GLY A 192 -9.07 -10.37 -16.06
N LEU A 193 -8.71 -10.01 -17.28
CA LEU A 193 -9.12 -8.74 -17.88
C LEU A 193 -10.64 -8.62 -18.06
N PHE A 194 -11.31 -9.66 -18.56
CA PHE A 194 -12.76 -9.70 -18.67
C PHE A 194 -13.43 -9.49 -17.30
N THR A 195 -12.97 -10.22 -16.30
CA THR A 195 -13.55 -10.14 -14.95
C THR A 195 -13.44 -8.73 -14.35
N ILE A 196 -12.28 -8.08 -14.51
CA ILE A 196 -12.07 -6.71 -14.06
C ILE A 196 -12.91 -5.71 -14.87
N ALA A 197 -12.96 -5.85 -16.19
CA ALA A 197 -13.76 -4.98 -17.06
C ALA A 197 -15.25 -5.06 -16.70
N ALA A 198 -15.76 -6.24 -16.35
CA ALA A 198 -17.14 -6.43 -15.92
C ALA A 198 -17.50 -5.65 -14.63
N THR A 199 -16.51 -5.35 -13.78
CA THR A 199 -16.76 -4.56 -12.56
C THR A 199 -17.21 -3.12 -12.86
N ILE A 200 -16.86 -2.57 -14.02
CA ILE A 200 -17.24 -1.21 -14.42
C ILE A 200 -18.76 -1.11 -14.64
N PRO A 201 -19.37 -1.89 -15.54
CA PRO A 201 -20.84 -1.85 -15.71
C PRO A 201 -21.59 -2.28 -14.44
N ILE A 202 -21.04 -3.20 -13.64
CA ILE A 202 -21.64 -3.57 -12.35
C ILE A 202 -21.67 -2.37 -11.40
N ALA A 203 -20.57 -1.64 -11.26
CA ALA A 203 -20.49 -0.46 -10.40
C ALA A 203 -21.41 0.67 -10.89
N LEU A 204 -21.48 0.93 -12.20
CA LEU A 204 -22.42 1.90 -12.79
C LEU A 204 -23.87 1.51 -12.50
N PHE A 205 -24.23 0.24 -12.69
CA PHE A 205 -25.54 -0.28 -12.34
C PHE A 205 -25.86 -0.08 -10.84
N MET A 206 -24.92 -0.38 -9.97
CA MET A 206 -25.07 -0.19 -8.52
C MET A 206 -25.28 1.28 -8.16
N GLY A 207 -24.52 2.20 -8.77
CA GLY A 207 -24.65 3.64 -8.57
C GLY A 207 -26.04 4.17 -8.99
N ILE A 208 -26.50 3.76 -10.15
CA ILE A 208 -27.84 4.11 -10.66
C ILE A 208 -28.93 3.53 -9.76
N TYR A 209 -28.78 2.26 -9.35
CA TYR A 209 -29.75 1.59 -8.48
C TYR A 209 -29.90 2.28 -7.13
N MET A 210 -28.77 2.60 -6.46
CA MET A 210 -28.77 3.28 -5.16
C MET A 210 -29.34 4.71 -5.23
N ARG A 211 -29.19 5.38 -6.35
CA ARG A 211 -29.63 6.78 -6.49
C ARG A 211 -31.06 6.93 -6.98
N PHE A 212 -31.48 6.13 -7.95
CA PHE A 212 -32.73 6.34 -8.68
C PHE A 212 -33.76 5.22 -8.49
N ILE A 213 -33.36 3.96 -8.28
CA ILE A 213 -34.30 2.82 -8.24
C ILE A 213 -34.73 2.54 -6.80
N ARG A 214 -33.80 2.31 -5.87
CA ARG A 214 -34.09 2.06 -4.45
C ARG A 214 -33.09 2.78 -3.53
N PRO A 215 -33.26 4.08 -3.27
CA PRO A 215 -32.40 4.84 -2.37
C PRO A 215 -32.38 4.23 -0.96
N GLY A 216 -31.18 4.07 -0.39
CA GLY A 216 -30.99 3.56 0.97
C GLY A 216 -30.99 2.03 1.15
N LYS A 217 -31.27 1.24 0.10
CA LYS A 217 -31.23 -0.23 0.13
C LYS A 217 -29.81 -0.78 -0.15
N ILE A 218 -28.85 -0.35 0.66
CA ILE A 218 -27.44 -0.62 0.44
C ILE A 218 -27.10 -2.12 0.51
N ALA A 219 -27.66 -2.84 1.48
CA ALA A 219 -27.42 -4.28 1.64
C ALA A 219 -27.92 -5.11 0.44
N GLU A 220 -29.08 -4.75 -0.10
CA GLU A 220 -29.69 -5.42 -1.26
C GLU A 220 -28.78 -5.31 -2.49
N ILE A 221 -28.35 -4.09 -2.83
CA ILE A 221 -27.50 -3.87 -4.01
C ILE A 221 -26.09 -4.44 -3.82
N SER A 222 -25.59 -4.53 -2.57
CA SER A 222 -24.30 -5.16 -2.29
C SER A 222 -24.33 -6.65 -2.58
N VAL A 223 -25.40 -7.34 -2.18
CA VAL A 223 -25.58 -8.77 -2.50
C VAL A 223 -25.69 -8.96 -4.01
N ILE A 224 -26.47 -8.13 -4.70
CA ILE A 224 -26.61 -8.19 -6.16
C ILE A 224 -25.24 -7.98 -6.84
N GLY A 225 -24.51 -6.94 -6.45
CA GLY A 225 -23.17 -6.65 -7.00
C GLY A 225 -22.17 -7.78 -6.76
N PHE A 226 -22.15 -8.35 -5.56
CA PHE A 226 -21.32 -9.50 -5.23
C PHE A 226 -21.65 -10.73 -6.08
N VAL A 227 -22.93 -11.06 -6.22
CA VAL A 227 -23.38 -12.19 -7.08
C VAL A 227 -22.99 -11.95 -8.54
N LEU A 228 -23.20 -10.74 -9.07
CA LEU A 228 -22.80 -10.41 -10.44
C LEU A 228 -21.28 -10.53 -10.65
N MET A 229 -20.47 -10.18 -9.66
CA MET A 229 -19.02 -10.39 -9.75
C MET A 229 -18.63 -11.87 -9.74
N LEU A 230 -19.25 -12.69 -8.89
CA LEU A 230 -19.02 -14.15 -8.91
C LEU A 230 -19.41 -14.75 -10.27
N LEU A 231 -20.53 -14.30 -10.84
CA LEU A 231 -20.94 -14.72 -12.19
C LEU A 231 -19.92 -14.28 -13.26
N ALA A 232 -19.36 -13.07 -13.14
CA ALA A 232 -18.32 -12.60 -14.06
C ALA A 232 -17.04 -13.45 -13.96
N ILE A 233 -16.65 -13.92 -12.78
CA ILE A 233 -15.51 -14.82 -12.62
C ILE A 233 -15.79 -16.17 -13.30
N VAL A 234 -16.93 -16.78 -13.01
CA VAL A 234 -17.29 -18.08 -13.58
C VAL A 234 -17.39 -18.01 -15.10
N TYR A 235 -18.05 -16.95 -15.63
CA TYR A 235 -18.24 -16.78 -17.07
C TYR A 235 -16.95 -16.39 -17.80
N GLY A 236 -16.01 -15.74 -17.08
CA GLY A 236 -14.72 -15.33 -17.63
C GLY A 236 -13.89 -16.46 -18.19
N GLY A 237 -13.98 -17.66 -17.60
CA GLY A 237 -13.34 -18.86 -18.15
C GLY A 237 -13.85 -19.24 -19.55
N ASN A 238 -15.16 -19.13 -19.77
CA ASN A 238 -15.77 -19.36 -21.08
C ASN A 238 -15.36 -18.28 -22.09
N VAL A 239 -15.32 -17.02 -21.66
CA VAL A 239 -14.87 -15.89 -22.49
C VAL A 239 -13.42 -16.06 -22.92
N ALA A 240 -12.55 -16.49 -22.02
CA ALA A 240 -11.13 -16.71 -22.33
C ALA A 240 -10.89 -17.79 -23.39
N GLN A 241 -11.78 -18.77 -23.49
CA GLN A 241 -11.71 -19.88 -24.46
C GLN A 241 -12.48 -19.60 -25.77
N ASP A 242 -13.29 -18.53 -25.79
CA ASP A 242 -14.07 -18.15 -26.95
C ASP A 242 -13.17 -17.61 -28.07
N PRO A 243 -13.30 -18.11 -29.32
CA PRO A 243 -12.45 -17.69 -30.45
C PRO A 243 -12.53 -16.20 -30.81
N TYR A 244 -13.64 -15.54 -30.49
CA TYR A 244 -13.85 -14.13 -30.78
C TYR A 244 -13.55 -13.24 -29.58
N TRP A 245 -14.10 -13.57 -28.40
CA TRP A 245 -13.96 -12.76 -27.20
C TRP A 245 -12.61 -12.95 -26.51
N GLY A 246 -12.01 -14.15 -26.56
CA GLY A 246 -10.70 -14.41 -25.97
C GLY A 246 -9.62 -13.45 -26.48
N PRO A 247 -9.41 -13.33 -27.81
CA PRO A 247 -8.47 -12.36 -28.38
C PRO A 247 -8.81 -10.90 -28.07
N PHE A 248 -10.10 -10.54 -27.96
CA PHE A 248 -10.52 -9.19 -27.62
C PHE A 248 -10.09 -8.77 -26.21
N PHE A 249 -10.13 -9.70 -25.25
CA PHE A 249 -9.69 -9.47 -23.87
C PHE A 249 -8.21 -9.85 -23.64
N THR A 250 -7.47 -10.25 -24.66
CA THR A 250 -6.02 -10.50 -24.58
C THR A 250 -5.27 -9.23 -24.95
N LEU A 251 -4.95 -8.40 -23.95
CA LEU A 251 -4.23 -7.14 -24.16
C LEU A 251 -2.80 -7.25 -23.67
N HIS A 252 -1.86 -6.81 -24.51
CA HIS A 252 -0.45 -6.67 -24.12
C HIS A 252 -0.25 -5.50 -23.15
N GLY A 253 0.80 -5.55 -22.34
CA GLY A 253 1.05 -4.59 -21.27
C GLY A 253 1.02 -3.12 -21.70
N THR A 254 1.54 -2.78 -22.91
CA THR A 254 1.51 -1.40 -23.42
C THR A 254 0.11 -0.92 -23.75
N THR A 255 -0.70 -1.76 -24.41
CA THR A 255 -2.11 -1.45 -24.72
C THR A 255 -2.92 -1.31 -23.44
N LEU A 256 -2.72 -2.24 -22.50
CA LEU A 256 -3.41 -2.22 -21.20
C LEU A 256 -3.04 -0.97 -20.39
N THR A 257 -1.79 -0.49 -20.50
CA THR A 257 -1.37 0.78 -19.87
C THR A 257 -2.22 1.95 -20.37
N TRP A 258 -2.41 2.08 -21.68
CA TRP A 258 -3.24 3.15 -22.24
C TRP A 258 -4.71 3.03 -21.84
N VAL A 259 -5.24 1.82 -21.82
CA VAL A 259 -6.61 1.58 -21.32
C VAL A 259 -6.74 2.03 -19.87
N LEU A 260 -5.76 1.71 -19.01
CA LEU A 260 -5.76 2.09 -17.61
C LEU A 260 -5.61 3.61 -17.41
N VAL A 261 -4.77 4.27 -18.22
CA VAL A 261 -4.60 5.74 -18.21
C VAL A 261 -5.91 6.44 -18.57
N ILE A 262 -6.57 6.00 -19.64
CA ILE A 262 -7.88 6.53 -20.06
C ILE A 262 -8.94 6.28 -18.98
N TYR A 263 -8.96 5.06 -18.43
CA TYR A 263 -9.87 4.71 -17.35
C TYR A 263 -9.66 5.61 -16.12
N GLY A 264 -8.43 5.79 -15.64
CA GLY A 264 -8.13 6.65 -14.49
C GLY A 264 -8.50 8.12 -14.71
N PHE A 265 -8.33 8.61 -15.95
CA PHE A 265 -8.79 9.94 -16.34
C PHE A 265 -10.31 10.06 -16.22
N VAL A 266 -11.05 9.15 -16.83
CA VAL A 266 -12.53 9.12 -16.79
C VAL A 266 -13.04 8.98 -15.35
N ALA A 267 -12.51 8.06 -14.58
CA ALA A 267 -12.89 7.83 -13.19
C ALA A 267 -12.64 9.07 -12.30
N SER A 268 -11.56 9.83 -12.55
CA SER A 268 -11.27 11.06 -11.82
C SER A 268 -12.23 12.23 -12.15
N VAL A 269 -12.72 12.29 -13.39
CA VAL A 269 -13.61 13.36 -13.87
C VAL A 269 -15.08 13.08 -13.56
N LEU A 270 -15.49 11.81 -13.58
CA LEU A 270 -16.88 11.42 -13.30
C LEU A 270 -17.32 11.80 -11.87
N PRO A 271 -18.63 12.06 -11.67
CA PRO A 271 -19.17 12.24 -10.32
C PRO A 271 -18.90 11.03 -9.44
N VAL A 272 -18.53 11.29 -8.17
CA VAL A 272 -18.16 10.25 -7.19
C VAL A 272 -19.25 9.19 -7.04
N TRP A 273 -20.50 9.58 -7.01
CA TRP A 273 -21.65 8.69 -6.79
C TRP A 273 -21.86 7.68 -7.93
N LEU A 274 -21.36 7.97 -9.13
CA LEU A 274 -21.66 7.16 -10.32
C LEU A 274 -20.77 5.90 -10.40
N LEU A 275 -19.48 6.06 -10.17
CA LEU A 275 -18.49 4.97 -10.32
C LEU A 275 -17.71 4.72 -9.04
N LEU A 276 -17.13 5.77 -8.46
CA LEU A 276 -16.17 5.65 -7.34
C LEU A 276 -16.85 5.09 -6.09
N ALA A 277 -17.90 5.75 -5.59
CA ALA A 277 -18.54 5.34 -4.34
C ALA A 277 -19.13 3.92 -4.38
N PRO A 278 -19.88 3.49 -5.44
CA PRO A 278 -20.35 2.11 -5.51
C PRO A 278 -19.24 1.09 -5.57
N ARG A 279 -18.14 1.39 -6.28
CA ARG A 279 -17.01 0.51 -6.41
C ARG A 279 -16.19 0.39 -5.13
N ASP A 280 -15.93 1.50 -4.44
CA ASP A 280 -15.26 1.52 -3.13
C ASP A 280 -16.07 0.73 -2.10
N TYR A 281 -17.39 0.91 -2.11
CA TYR A 281 -18.30 0.19 -1.24
C TYR A 281 -18.22 -1.33 -1.46
N LEU A 282 -18.35 -1.76 -2.71
CA LEU A 282 -18.24 -3.17 -3.08
C LEU A 282 -16.85 -3.74 -2.74
N SER A 283 -15.80 -2.98 -3.02
CA SER A 283 -14.41 -3.31 -2.68
C SER A 283 -14.20 -3.48 -1.17
N THR A 284 -14.80 -2.65 -0.32
CA THR A 284 -14.66 -2.74 1.15
C THR A 284 -15.16 -4.07 1.67
N PHE A 285 -16.35 -4.52 1.27
CA PHE A 285 -16.88 -5.82 1.71
C PHE A 285 -16.03 -6.98 1.21
N MET A 286 -15.59 -6.92 -0.04
CA MET A 286 -14.69 -7.93 -0.56
C MET A 286 -13.35 -7.96 0.20
N LYS A 287 -12.74 -6.80 0.42
CA LYS A 287 -11.48 -6.68 1.14
C LYS A 287 -11.55 -7.33 2.52
N ILE A 288 -12.51 -6.93 3.31
CA ILE A 288 -12.69 -7.46 4.68
C ILE A 288 -13.09 -8.93 4.65
N GLY A 289 -14.07 -9.29 3.81
CA GLY A 289 -14.61 -10.64 3.73
C GLY A 289 -13.57 -11.67 3.26
N VAL A 290 -12.82 -11.35 2.22
CA VAL A 290 -11.77 -12.23 1.67
C VAL A 290 -10.63 -12.45 2.67
N ILE A 291 -10.17 -11.38 3.32
CA ILE A 291 -9.07 -11.49 4.29
C ILE A 291 -9.48 -12.26 5.54
N ILE A 292 -10.69 -12.03 6.05
CA ILE A 292 -11.22 -12.84 7.16
C ILE A 292 -11.45 -14.28 6.73
N GLY A 293 -12.03 -14.50 5.54
CA GLY A 293 -12.22 -15.83 4.97
C GLY A 293 -10.92 -16.59 4.79
N LEU A 294 -9.88 -15.92 4.29
CA LEU A 294 -8.54 -16.50 4.16
C LEU A 294 -7.93 -16.84 5.54
N ALA A 295 -8.06 -15.95 6.52
CA ALA A 295 -7.58 -16.23 7.88
C ALA A 295 -8.29 -17.45 8.49
N ILE A 296 -9.60 -17.56 8.31
CA ILE A 296 -10.38 -18.73 8.72
C ILE A 296 -9.91 -19.98 7.95
N GLY A 297 -9.71 -19.87 6.63
CA GLY A 297 -9.18 -20.96 5.82
C GLY A 297 -7.81 -21.46 6.30
N ILE A 298 -6.91 -20.55 6.66
CA ILE A 298 -5.60 -20.88 7.24
C ILE A 298 -5.76 -21.67 8.55
N VAL A 299 -6.70 -21.27 9.42
CA VAL A 299 -6.94 -21.96 10.69
C VAL A 299 -7.46 -23.39 10.45
N PHE A 300 -8.26 -23.62 9.41
CA PHE A 300 -8.76 -24.96 9.09
C PHE A 300 -7.75 -25.84 8.35
N ALA A 301 -7.05 -25.26 7.36
CA ALA A 301 -6.07 -26.02 6.57
C ALA A 301 -4.74 -26.23 7.31
N MET A 302 -4.37 -25.32 8.22
CA MET A 302 -3.09 -25.31 8.95
C MET A 302 -1.86 -25.50 8.03
N PRO A 303 -1.74 -24.78 6.90
CA PRO A 303 -0.72 -25.05 5.92
C PRO A 303 0.68 -24.82 6.51
N GLU A 304 1.61 -25.70 6.14
CA GLU A 304 3.00 -25.59 6.55
C GLU A 304 3.68 -24.40 5.88
N MET A 305 4.55 -23.69 6.61
CA MET A 305 5.41 -22.63 6.07
C MET A 305 6.62 -23.26 5.37
N LYS A 306 6.57 -23.36 4.05
CA LYS A 306 7.65 -23.97 3.25
C LYS A 306 8.83 -23.04 3.03
N MET A 307 8.61 -21.73 3.02
CA MET A 307 9.67 -20.74 2.96
C MET A 307 10.50 -20.83 4.26
N PRO A 308 11.84 -20.80 4.20
CA PRO A 308 12.66 -20.80 5.41
C PRO A 308 12.40 -19.57 6.27
N ALA A 309 12.60 -19.70 7.60
CA ALA A 309 12.45 -18.56 8.52
C ALA A 309 13.35 -17.38 8.11
N VAL A 310 14.60 -17.67 7.77
CA VAL A 310 15.58 -16.72 7.22
C VAL A 310 16.26 -17.37 6.03
N SER A 311 16.24 -16.74 4.88
CA SER A 311 16.90 -17.24 3.68
C SER A 311 18.33 -16.68 3.56
N ARG A 312 19.15 -17.30 2.69
CA ARG A 312 20.48 -16.80 2.38
C ARG A 312 20.49 -15.41 1.73
N PHE A 313 19.39 -14.99 1.13
CA PHE A 313 19.28 -13.74 0.38
C PHE A 313 19.17 -12.47 1.26
N ILE A 314 19.30 -12.61 2.58
CA ILE A 314 19.45 -11.46 3.49
C ILE A 314 20.74 -10.64 3.22
N ASP A 315 21.70 -11.24 2.52
CA ASP A 315 22.97 -10.60 2.12
C ASP A 315 22.81 -9.59 0.96
N GLY A 316 21.66 -9.58 0.30
CA GLY A 316 21.35 -8.71 -0.83
C GLY A 316 21.57 -9.31 -2.20
N SER A 317 21.89 -10.59 -2.29
CA SER A 317 22.05 -11.33 -3.56
C SER A 317 20.73 -11.86 -4.13
N GLY A 318 19.58 -11.50 -3.53
CA GLY A 318 18.28 -12.03 -3.87
C GLY A 318 17.85 -11.76 -5.31
N PRO A 319 17.21 -12.75 -5.98
CA PRO A 319 16.81 -12.64 -7.38
C PRO A 319 15.56 -11.79 -7.59
N VAL A 320 14.68 -11.66 -6.58
CA VAL A 320 13.42 -10.89 -6.70
C VAL A 320 13.69 -9.39 -6.63
N PHE A 321 14.51 -8.97 -5.69
CA PHE A 321 15.09 -7.63 -5.65
C PHE A 321 16.49 -7.67 -5.04
N ALA A 322 17.38 -6.80 -5.51
CA ALA A 322 18.73 -6.69 -5.00
C ALA A 322 18.81 -5.72 -3.81
N GLY A 323 19.64 -6.07 -2.83
CA GLY A 323 19.91 -5.26 -1.64
C GLY A 323 19.76 -6.04 -0.35
N ALA A 324 20.62 -5.73 0.62
CA ALA A 324 20.67 -6.41 1.91
C ALA A 324 19.40 -6.19 2.74
N LEU A 325 19.20 -7.03 3.77
CA LEU A 325 18.04 -6.94 4.66
C LEU A 325 17.82 -5.50 5.16
N PHE A 326 18.86 -4.86 5.69
CA PHE A 326 18.81 -3.43 5.98
C PHE A 326 19.52 -2.65 4.86
N PRO A 327 18.85 -1.67 4.26
CA PRO A 327 17.53 -1.13 4.55
C PRO A 327 16.39 -1.74 3.67
N PHE A 328 16.68 -2.67 2.75
CA PHE A 328 15.77 -2.99 1.64
C PHE A 328 14.53 -3.78 2.05
N LEU A 329 14.60 -4.67 3.06
CA LEU A 329 13.40 -5.31 3.60
C LEU A 329 12.37 -4.26 4.06
N PHE A 330 12.86 -3.25 4.80
CA PHE A 330 12.02 -2.24 5.44
C PHE A 330 11.32 -1.35 4.44
N ILE A 331 12.00 -0.94 3.35
CA ILE A 331 11.37 -0.16 2.29
C ILE A 331 10.47 -1.00 1.38
N THR A 332 10.74 -2.29 1.22
CA THR A 332 9.91 -3.21 0.43
C THR A 332 8.58 -3.46 1.13
N ILE A 333 8.60 -3.69 2.45
CA ILE A 333 7.38 -3.77 3.28
C ILE A 333 7.05 -2.38 3.84
N ALA A 334 6.91 -1.38 2.99
CA ALA A 334 6.53 -0.05 3.47
C ALA A 334 5.06 -0.03 3.90
N CYS A 335 4.12 -0.31 3.00
CA CYS A 335 2.69 -0.11 3.24
C CYS A 335 2.14 -0.95 4.40
N GLY A 336 2.44 -2.24 4.44
CA GLY A 336 1.91 -3.15 5.46
C GLY A 336 2.43 -2.89 6.89
N ALA A 337 3.51 -2.14 7.04
CA ALA A 337 4.07 -1.77 8.33
C ALA A 337 3.87 -0.28 8.64
N ILE A 338 4.11 0.59 7.66
CA ILE A 338 3.89 2.04 7.75
C ILE A 338 3.83 2.66 6.35
N SER A 339 2.85 3.51 6.09
CA SER A 339 2.64 4.10 4.78
C SER A 339 2.42 5.62 4.83
N GLY A 340 3.23 6.35 4.10
CA GLY A 340 3.04 7.79 3.93
C GLY A 340 1.80 8.15 3.12
N PHE A 341 1.37 7.28 2.20
CA PHE A 341 0.12 7.45 1.47
C PHE A 341 -1.08 7.62 2.41
N HIS A 342 -1.07 6.91 3.54
CA HIS A 342 -2.13 7.01 4.55
C HIS A 342 -2.22 8.42 5.15
N ALA A 343 -1.11 9.12 5.29
CA ALA A 343 -1.13 10.50 5.78
C ALA A 343 -1.92 11.43 4.85
N LEU A 344 -1.92 11.16 3.54
CA LEU A 344 -2.70 11.92 2.57
C LEU A 344 -4.21 11.60 2.67
N VAL A 345 -4.58 10.34 2.90
CA VAL A 345 -5.96 9.93 3.15
C VAL A 345 -6.45 10.44 4.50
N SER A 346 -5.65 10.26 5.55
CA SER A 346 -5.94 10.69 6.93
C SER A 346 -6.01 12.21 7.10
N SER A 347 -5.52 13.00 6.15
CA SER A 347 -5.62 14.46 6.14
C SER A 347 -6.50 15.02 5.01
N GLY A 348 -6.85 14.20 4.01
CA GLY A 348 -7.59 14.66 2.83
C GLY A 348 -9.11 14.54 2.95
N THR A 349 -9.59 13.30 3.11
CA THR A 349 -11.02 12.97 3.06
C THR A 349 -11.59 12.58 4.41
N THR A 350 -10.94 11.68 5.12
CA THR A 350 -11.44 11.07 6.36
C THR A 350 -11.81 12.09 7.46
N PRO A 351 -10.99 13.14 7.76
CA PRO A 351 -11.30 14.07 8.85
C PRO A 351 -12.56 14.89 8.62
N LYS A 352 -12.99 15.02 7.36
CA LYS A 352 -14.23 15.71 6.97
C LYS A 352 -15.50 14.86 7.20
N LEU A 353 -15.31 13.59 7.55
CA LEU A 353 -16.39 12.61 7.75
C LEU A 353 -16.48 12.15 9.21
N VAL A 354 -15.50 12.47 10.05
CA VAL A 354 -15.45 12.07 11.46
C VAL A 354 -16.57 12.73 12.25
N GLU A 355 -17.49 11.94 12.81
CA GLU A 355 -18.60 12.43 13.64
C GLU A 355 -18.16 12.84 15.05
N ARG A 356 -17.23 12.10 15.70
CA ARG A 356 -16.73 12.36 17.06
C ARG A 356 -15.25 12.13 17.15
N GLU A 357 -14.54 12.92 18.00
CA GLU A 357 -13.10 12.75 18.18
C GLU A 357 -12.72 11.34 18.68
N SER A 358 -13.53 10.72 19.53
CA SER A 358 -13.28 9.36 20.03
C SER A 358 -13.26 8.30 18.91
N HIS A 359 -13.93 8.56 17.77
CA HIS A 359 -13.93 7.66 16.63
C HIS A 359 -12.59 7.60 15.91
N ILE A 360 -11.75 8.66 16.03
CA ILE A 360 -10.43 8.77 15.37
C ILE A 360 -9.52 7.58 15.73
N ARG A 361 -9.55 7.14 17.01
CA ARG A 361 -8.78 5.97 17.45
C ARG A 361 -9.17 4.70 16.69
N PHE A 362 -10.46 4.43 16.55
CA PHE A 362 -10.96 3.25 15.85
C PHE A 362 -10.66 3.32 14.35
N ILE A 363 -10.86 4.48 13.75
CA ILE A 363 -10.67 4.68 12.31
C ILE A 363 -9.17 4.69 11.98
N GLY A 364 -8.37 5.59 12.55
CA GLY A 364 -6.96 5.75 12.20
C GLY A 364 -6.12 4.55 12.67
N TYR A 365 -6.06 4.31 13.97
CA TYR A 365 -5.24 3.21 14.51
C TYR A 365 -5.77 1.83 14.12
N GLY A 366 -7.10 1.64 14.18
CA GLY A 366 -7.73 0.34 13.92
C GLY A 366 -7.66 -0.08 12.46
N ALA A 367 -7.89 0.82 11.50
CA ALA A 367 -7.82 0.47 10.09
C ALA A 367 -6.40 0.12 9.64
N MET A 368 -5.38 0.80 10.18
CA MET A 368 -3.99 0.46 9.89
C MET A 368 -3.60 -0.92 10.43
N LEU A 369 -4.10 -1.32 11.60
CA LEU A 369 -3.91 -2.70 12.08
C LEU A 369 -4.58 -3.72 11.16
N MET A 370 -5.76 -3.40 10.62
CA MET A 370 -6.43 -4.28 9.66
C MET A 370 -5.68 -4.38 8.34
N GLU A 371 -5.10 -3.30 7.85
CA GLU A 371 -4.23 -3.33 6.67
C GLU A 371 -2.97 -4.16 6.91
N SER A 372 -2.35 -4.02 8.07
CA SER A 372 -1.21 -4.85 8.44
C SER A 372 -1.57 -6.34 8.54
N PHE A 373 -2.80 -6.64 8.93
CA PHE A 373 -3.30 -8.03 8.88
C PHE A 373 -3.37 -8.56 7.45
N VAL A 374 -3.75 -7.72 6.48
CA VAL A 374 -3.65 -8.07 5.05
C VAL A 374 -2.20 -8.40 4.66
N ALA A 375 -1.23 -7.63 5.15
CA ALA A 375 0.20 -7.88 4.88
C ALA A 375 0.69 -9.23 5.46
N ILE A 376 0.22 -9.61 6.64
CA ILE A 376 0.49 -10.95 7.21
C ILE A 376 -0.13 -12.05 6.33
N MET A 377 -1.37 -11.88 5.86
CA MET A 377 -2.00 -12.84 4.95
C MET A 377 -1.22 -13.00 3.65
N ALA A 378 -0.74 -11.89 3.08
CA ALA A 378 0.07 -11.90 1.87
C ALA A 378 1.41 -12.62 2.06
N LEU A 379 2.08 -12.37 3.18
CA LEU A 379 3.33 -13.06 3.54
C LEU A 379 3.11 -14.56 3.71
N ILE A 380 2.01 -14.96 4.34
CA ILE A 380 1.62 -16.37 4.48
C ILE A 380 1.41 -17.00 3.10
N CYS A 381 0.62 -16.37 2.22
CA CYS A 381 0.38 -16.88 0.87
C CYS A 381 1.67 -17.11 0.07
N ALA A 382 2.65 -16.22 0.19
CA ALA A 382 3.96 -16.41 -0.42
C ALA A 382 4.78 -17.53 0.22
N SER A 383 4.65 -17.72 1.53
CA SER A 383 5.51 -18.59 2.33
C SER A 383 5.01 -20.05 2.45
N VAL A 384 3.74 -20.31 2.14
CA VAL A 384 3.18 -21.66 2.05
C VAL A 384 3.48 -22.32 0.70
N LEU A 385 3.82 -21.54 -0.32
CA LEU A 385 4.25 -22.06 -1.60
C LEU A 385 5.64 -22.71 -1.49
N ASP A 386 5.88 -23.68 -2.32
CA ASP A 386 7.22 -24.22 -2.52
C ASP A 386 8.17 -23.07 -2.93
N PRO A 387 9.33 -22.90 -2.26
CA PRO A 387 10.24 -21.82 -2.56
C PRO A 387 10.68 -21.76 -4.04
N GLY A 388 10.84 -22.92 -4.69
CA GLY A 388 11.17 -22.96 -6.12
C GLY A 388 10.07 -22.36 -7.00
N VAL A 389 8.82 -22.61 -6.67
CA VAL A 389 7.66 -22.02 -7.35
C VAL A 389 7.60 -20.51 -7.09
N TYR A 390 7.78 -20.10 -5.84
CA TYR A 390 7.83 -18.68 -5.46
C TYR A 390 8.89 -17.91 -6.26
N PHE A 391 10.11 -18.44 -6.36
CA PHE A 391 11.18 -17.81 -7.14
C PHE A 391 10.91 -17.82 -8.64
N ALA A 392 10.30 -18.87 -9.19
CA ALA A 392 9.90 -18.93 -10.60
C ALA A 392 8.89 -17.82 -10.96
N MET A 393 7.96 -17.53 -10.06
CA MET A 393 6.95 -16.47 -10.26
C MET A 393 7.50 -15.06 -10.11
N ASN A 394 8.38 -14.82 -9.15
CA ASN A 394 8.79 -13.48 -8.75
C ASN A 394 10.14 -13.03 -9.33
N SER A 395 10.98 -13.93 -9.83
CA SER A 395 12.26 -13.58 -10.44
C SER A 395 12.10 -13.06 -11.87
N PRO A 396 12.89 -12.04 -12.27
CA PRO A 396 12.85 -11.52 -13.64
C PRO A 396 13.26 -12.57 -14.67
N ALA A 397 12.58 -12.57 -15.84
CA ALA A 397 12.93 -13.44 -16.96
C ALA A 397 14.38 -13.29 -17.44
N ALA A 398 14.98 -12.11 -17.24
CA ALA A 398 16.40 -11.88 -17.53
C ALA A 398 17.34 -12.76 -16.69
N LEU A 399 16.91 -13.24 -15.52
CA LEU A 399 17.70 -14.12 -14.64
C LEU A 399 17.38 -15.59 -14.83
N ILE A 400 16.09 -15.95 -14.94
CA ILE A 400 15.64 -17.35 -14.96
C ILE A 400 15.31 -17.88 -16.35
N GLY A 401 15.35 -17.03 -17.39
CA GLY A 401 14.90 -17.37 -18.73
C GLY A 401 13.38 -17.30 -18.90
N THR A 402 12.91 -17.69 -20.09
CA THR A 402 11.50 -17.64 -20.49
C THR A 402 10.84 -19.02 -20.59
N THR A 403 11.61 -20.10 -20.39
CA THR A 403 11.11 -21.48 -20.43
C THR A 403 11.16 -22.12 -19.04
N VAL A 404 10.29 -23.09 -18.79
CA VAL A 404 10.22 -23.78 -17.50
C VAL A 404 11.49 -24.59 -17.20
N GLU A 405 12.18 -25.11 -18.24
CA GLU A 405 13.43 -25.84 -18.14
C GLU A 405 14.56 -24.92 -17.64
N ASN A 406 14.73 -23.76 -18.29
CA ASN A 406 15.77 -22.80 -17.90
C ASN A 406 15.50 -22.26 -16.48
N ALA A 407 14.25 -21.89 -16.20
CA ALA A 407 13.87 -21.40 -14.87
C ALA A 407 14.15 -22.44 -13.79
N SER A 408 13.78 -23.69 -14.01
CA SER A 408 14.03 -24.81 -13.10
C SER A 408 15.53 -25.00 -12.85
N GLN A 409 16.36 -25.03 -13.92
CA GLN A 409 17.80 -25.18 -13.81
C GLN A 409 18.46 -24.07 -12.98
N VAL A 410 18.09 -22.81 -13.25
CA VAL A 410 18.64 -21.65 -12.54
C VAL A 410 18.23 -21.65 -11.07
N ILE A 411 16.94 -21.88 -10.78
CA ILE A 411 16.41 -21.89 -9.41
C ILE A 411 17.03 -23.02 -8.58
N ASN A 412 17.19 -24.19 -9.19
CA ASN A 412 17.85 -25.34 -8.53
C ASN A 412 19.32 -25.01 -8.18
N SER A 413 20.01 -24.21 -9.00
CA SER A 413 21.36 -23.72 -8.69
C SER A 413 21.41 -22.82 -7.44
N TRP A 414 20.27 -22.22 -7.08
CA TRP A 414 20.12 -21.42 -5.84
C TRP A 414 19.82 -22.31 -4.61
N GLY A 415 19.70 -23.62 -4.79
CA GLY A 415 19.40 -24.56 -3.71
C GLY A 415 17.88 -24.71 -3.40
N PHE A 416 17.00 -24.25 -4.29
CA PHE A 416 15.56 -24.43 -4.18
C PHE A 416 15.07 -25.35 -5.29
N ILE A 417 14.62 -26.55 -4.91
CA ILE A 417 14.27 -27.58 -5.87
C ILE A 417 12.90 -27.30 -6.49
N VAL A 418 12.86 -27.24 -7.82
CA VAL A 418 11.61 -27.18 -8.60
C VAL A 418 11.81 -27.88 -9.93
N THR A 419 10.79 -28.58 -10.42
CA THR A 419 10.86 -29.25 -11.72
C THR A 419 10.03 -28.53 -12.79
N PRO A 420 10.37 -28.66 -14.07
CA PRO A 420 9.58 -28.11 -15.18
C PRO A 420 8.12 -28.57 -15.15
N GLU A 421 7.89 -29.85 -14.80
CA GLU A 421 6.55 -30.45 -14.73
C GLU A 421 5.71 -29.80 -13.62
N THR A 422 6.32 -29.49 -12.46
CA THR A 422 5.65 -28.78 -11.37
C THR A 422 5.19 -27.39 -11.81
N LEU A 423 6.05 -26.64 -12.50
CA LEU A 423 5.71 -25.30 -13.00
C LEU A 423 4.60 -25.33 -14.04
N ALA A 424 4.67 -26.29 -14.97
CA ALA A 424 3.65 -26.49 -16.00
C ALA A 424 2.31 -26.95 -15.38
N LEU A 425 2.35 -27.82 -14.37
CA LEU A 425 1.15 -28.32 -13.69
C LEU A 425 0.42 -27.18 -12.98
N ILE A 426 1.14 -26.35 -12.22
CA ILE A 426 0.54 -25.20 -11.50
C ILE A 426 -0.07 -24.21 -12.51
N ALA A 427 0.62 -23.89 -13.60
CA ALA A 427 0.07 -23.03 -14.65
C ALA A 427 -1.27 -23.57 -15.19
N LYS A 428 -1.34 -24.87 -15.46
CA LYS A 428 -2.57 -25.55 -15.90
C LYS A 428 -3.67 -25.53 -14.83
N GLU A 429 -3.32 -25.80 -13.57
CA GLU A 429 -4.29 -25.83 -12.46
C GLU A 429 -4.93 -24.46 -12.21
N VAL A 430 -4.18 -23.37 -12.37
CA VAL A 430 -4.70 -21.99 -12.23
C VAL A 430 -5.35 -21.45 -13.52
N GLY A 431 -5.30 -22.20 -14.62
CA GLY A 431 -5.91 -21.80 -15.90
C GLY A 431 -5.14 -20.71 -16.65
N GLU A 432 -3.83 -20.62 -16.44
CA GLU A 432 -2.94 -19.67 -17.11
C GLU A 432 -1.96 -20.37 -18.07
N ASN A 433 -1.52 -19.63 -19.09
CA ASN A 433 -0.55 -20.16 -20.06
C ASN A 433 0.85 -20.36 -19.45
N ALA A 434 1.24 -19.48 -18.53
CA ALA A 434 2.51 -19.53 -17.80
C ALA A 434 2.43 -18.76 -16.49
N ILE A 435 3.20 -19.20 -15.48
CA ILE A 435 3.34 -18.52 -14.20
C ILE A 435 4.70 -17.86 -14.02
N LEU A 436 5.63 -18.05 -14.98
CA LEU A 436 7.00 -17.55 -14.90
C LEU A 436 7.08 -16.03 -14.96
N SER A 437 7.97 -15.46 -14.15
CA SER A 437 8.33 -14.03 -14.16
C SER A 437 7.13 -13.07 -14.06
N ARG A 438 6.05 -13.50 -13.43
CA ARG A 438 4.90 -12.66 -13.11
C ARG A 438 5.17 -11.85 -11.84
N ALA A 439 6.26 -11.09 -11.86
CA ALA A 439 6.68 -10.27 -10.74
C ALA A 439 5.63 -9.20 -10.39
N GLY A 440 5.55 -8.85 -9.10
CA GLY A 440 4.60 -7.83 -8.61
C GLY A 440 3.70 -8.32 -7.49
N GLY A 441 3.82 -9.59 -7.10
CA GLY A 441 3.16 -10.16 -5.92
C GLY A 441 1.75 -10.69 -6.17
N ALA A 442 0.95 -10.04 -7.04
CA ALA A 442 -0.44 -10.39 -7.30
C ALA A 442 -0.65 -11.86 -7.68
N PRO A 443 0.02 -12.39 -8.71
CA PRO A 443 -0.13 -13.80 -9.06
C PRO A 443 0.33 -14.76 -7.96
N THR A 444 1.37 -14.40 -7.22
CA THR A 444 1.86 -15.22 -6.10
C THR A 444 0.86 -15.28 -4.95
N PHE A 445 0.25 -14.14 -4.60
CA PHE A 445 -0.84 -14.11 -3.64
C PHE A 445 -2.00 -15.00 -4.08
N ALA A 446 -2.39 -14.88 -5.36
CA ALA A 446 -3.49 -15.63 -5.93
C ALA A 446 -3.24 -17.15 -5.92
N VAL A 447 -2.03 -17.60 -6.29
CA VAL A 447 -1.68 -19.04 -6.21
C VAL A 447 -1.67 -19.51 -4.76
N GLY A 448 -1.06 -18.77 -3.84
CA GLY A 448 -1.03 -19.13 -2.42
C GLY A 448 -2.42 -19.19 -1.79
N MET A 449 -3.27 -18.21 -2.07
CA MET A 449 -4.66 -18.18 -1.61
C MET A 449 -5.46 -19.35 -2.20
N ALA A 450 -5.34 -19.59 -3.51
CA ALA A 450 -6.03 -20.69 -4.17
C ALA A 450 -5.59 -22.04 -3.60
N HIS A 451 -4.31 -22.22 -3.31
CA HIS A 451 -3.77 -23.42 -2.68
C HIS A 451 -4.39 -23.66 -1.30
N ILE A 452 -4.35 -22.65 -0.40
CA ILE A 452 -4.92 -22.74 0.95
C ILE A 452 -6.43 -23.08 0.91
N ILE A 453 -7.18 -22.35 0.09
CA ILE A 453 -8.64 -22.55 0.02
C ILE A 453 -9.00 -23.90 -0.61
N SER A 454 -8.23 -24.34 -1.64
CA SER A 454 -8.43 -25.66 -2.25
C SER A 454 -8.16 -26.81 -1.29
N GLU A 455 -7.22 -26.65 -0.36
CA GLU A 455 -6.99 -27.62 0.72
C GLU A 455 -8.17 -27.71 1.67
N VAL A 456 -8.77 -26.56 2.06
CA VAL A 456 -9.96 -26.52 2.92
C VAL A 456 -11.13 -27.30 2.29
N PHE A 457 -11.37 -27.12 0.99
CA PHE A 457 -12.45 -27.77 0.28
C PHE A 457 -12.07 -29.14 -0.30
N ASN A 458 -10.84 -29.57 -0.15
CA ASN A 458 -10.28 -30.79 -0.73
C ASN A 458 -10.59 -30.95 -2.23
N SER A 459 -10.50 -29.84 -2.98
CA SER A 459 -10.89 -29.78 -4.39
C SER A 459 -9.90 -28.97 -5.24
N ARG A 460 -8.95 -29.68 -5.86
CA ARG A 460 -8.03 -29.07 -6.83
C ARG A 460 -8.73 -28.54 -8.09
N ALA A 461 -9.89 -29.09 -8.44
CA ALA A 461 -10.68 -28.64 -9.58
C ALA A 461 -11.13 -27.17 -9.47
N MET A 462 -11.16 -26.62 -8.27
CA MET A 462 -11.51 -25.21 -8.03
C MET A 462 -10.31 -24.26 -8.01
N MET A 463 -9.09 -24.74 -8.26
CA MET A 463 -7.86 -23.91 -8.21
C MET A 463 -7.96 -22.70 -9.14
N ALA A 464 -8.39 -22.89 -10.40
CA ALA A 464 -8.54 -21.81 -11.36
C ALA A 464 -9.58 -20.77 -10.90
N PHE A 465 -10.71 -21.21 -10.37
CA PHE A 465 -11.73 -20.29 -9.85
C PHE A 465 -11.17 -19.42 -8.70
N TRP A 466 -10.52 -20.03 -7.70
CA TRP A 466 -9.95 -19.30 -6.57
C TRP A 466 -8.80 -18.40 -6.96
N TYR A 467 -7.98 -18.83 -7.93
CA TYR A 467 -6.92 -18.00 -8.49
C TYR A 467 -7.49 -16.73 -9.13
N HIS A 468 -8.44 -16.85 -10.05
CA HIS A 468 -9.04 -15.68 -10.72
C HIS A 468 -9.90 -14.84 -9.78
N PHE A 469 -10.51 -15.45 -8.76
CA PHE A 469 -11.16 -14.72 -7.67
C PHE A 469 -10.14 -13.86 -6.90
N ALA A 470 -8.97 -14.40 -6.58
CA ALA A 470 -7.91 -13.65 -5.91
C ALA A 470 -7.32 -12.55 -6.79
N ILE A 471 -7.13 -12.80 -8.09
CA ILE A 471 -6.71 -11.76 -9.06
C ILE A 471 -7.75 -10.63 -9.14
N LEU A 472 -9.04 -10.96 -9.22
CA LEU A 472 -10.11 -9.95 -9.16
C LEU A 472 -10.06 -9.14 -7.88
N PHE A 473 -9.98 -9.83 -6.74
CA PHE A 473 -9.89 -9.22 -5.43
C PHE A 473 -8.73 -8.22 -5.37
N GLU A 474 -7.53 -8.64 -5.78
CA GLU A 474 -6.34 -7.81 -5.74
C GLU A 474 -6.41 -6.63 -6.71
N ALA A 475 -6.87 -6.87 -7.94
CA ALA A 475 -7.04 -5.80 -8.92
C ALA A 475 -8.08 -4.76 -8.46
N LEU A 476 -9.19 -5.16 -7.84
CA LEU A 476 -10.13 -4.23 -7.21
C LEU A 476 -9.50 -3.48 -6.03
N PHE A 477 -8.68 -4.17 -5.25
CA PHE A 477 -7.95 -3.57 -4.14
C PHE A 477 -7.07 -2.41 -4.62
N ILE A 478 -6.39 -2.61 -5.74
CA ILE A 478 -5.46 -1.64 -6.32
C ILE A 478 -6.21 -0.53 -7.05
N LEU A 479 -7.18 -0.88 -7.90
CA LEU A 479 -7.88 0.09 -8.74
C LEU A 479 -8.66 1.12 -7.92
N THR A 480 -9.26 0.73 -6.78
CA THR A 480 -9.89 1.69 -5.87
C THR A 480 -8.89 2.70 -5.31
N ALA A 481 -7.67 2.26 -4.98
CA ALA A 481 -6.60 3.15 -4.54
C ALA A 481 -6.10 4.06 -5.69
N VAL A 482 -6.02 3.56 -6.93
CA VAL A 482 -5.67 4.38 -8.10
C VAL A 482 -6.75 5.43 -8.38
N ASP A 483 -8.02 5.07 -8.31
CA ASP A 483 -9.15 5.98 -8.55
C ASP A 483 -9.18 7.11 -7.50
N ALA A 484 -9.16 6.74 -6.22
CA ALA A 484 -9.14 7.70 -5.11
C ALA A 484 -7.85 8.54 -5.10
N GLY A 485 -6.71 7.91 -5.35
CA GLY A 485 -5.41 8.56 -5.39
C GLY A 485 -5.25 9.51 -6.58
N THR A 486 -5.77 9.18 -7.76
CA THR A 486 -5.75 10.09 -8.92
C THR A 486 -6.56 11.35 -8.64
N ARG A 487 -7.70 11.20 -7.96
CA ARG A 487 -8.51 12.35 -7.54
C ARG A 487 -7.79 13.19 -6.47
N ALA A 488 -7.16 12.56 -5.49
CA ALA A 488 -6.36 13.25 -4.49
C ALA A 488 -5.17 13.98 -5.13
N CYS A 489 -4.49 13.33 -6.08
CA CYS A 489 -3.39 13.94 -6.86
C CYS A 489 -3.88 15.18 -7.65
N ARG A 490 -5.06 15.12 -8.26
CA ARG A 490 -5.70 16.27 -8.90
C ARG A 490 -5.87 17.44 -7.93
N PHE A 491 -6.40 17.20 -6.73
CA PHE A 491 -6.55 18.26 -5.72
C PHE A 491 -5.20 18.85 -5.31
N MET A 492 -4.18 18.00 -5.13
CA MET A 492 -2.83 18.48 -4.80
C MET A 492 -2.23 19.34 -5.93
N VAL A 493 -2.45 18.98 -7.20
CA VAL A 493 -2.06 19.79 -8.35
C VAL A 493 -2.79 21.15 -8.33
N GLN A 494 -4.11 21.14 -8.08
CA GLN A 494 -4.93 22.34 -8.02
C GLN A 494 -4.50 23.26 -6.87
N ASP A 495 -4.22 22.72 -5.67
CA ASP A 495 -3.74 23.47 -4.51
C ASP A 495 -2.39 24.12 -4.81
N LEU A 496 -1.47 23.36 -5.41
CA LEU A 496 -0.13 23.85 -5.76
C LEU A 496 -0.16 24.95 -6.82
N VAL A 497 -0.92 24.74 -7.91
CA VAL A 497 -1.10 25.71 -8.98
C VAL A 497 -1.88 26.93 -8.47
N GLY A 498 -2.81 26.74 -7.57
CA GLY A 498 -3.61 27.77 -6.92
C GLY A 498 -2.79 28.79 -6.14
N VAL A 499 -1.58 28.41 -5.70
CA VAL A 499 -0.63 29.36 -5.08
C VAL A 499 -0.22 30.44 -6.07
N ALA A 500 -0.08 30.11 -7.35
CA ALA A 500 0.31 31.04 -8.42
C ALA A 500 -0.90 31.59 -9.20
N VAL A 501 -1.93 30.77 -9.41
CA VAL A 501 -3.12 31.10 -10.22
C VAL A 501 -4.38 30.70 -9.45
N PRO A 502 -4.92 31.58 -8.57
CA PRO A 502 -6.06 31.29 -7.68
C PRO A 502 -7.33 30.79 -8.40
N GLN A 503 -7.51 31.14 -9.65
CA GLN A 503 -8.65 30.73 -10.48
C GLN A 503 -8.68 29.20 -10.73
N LEU A 504 -7.53 28.54 -10.77
CA LEU A 504 -7.40 27.10 -11.00
C LEU A 504 -7.55 26.27 -9.70
N ALA A 505 -7.47 26.92 -8.54
CA ALA A 505 -7.72 26.30 -7.23
C ALA A 505 -9.22 26.02 -6.98
N ASN A 506 -10.11 26.57 -7.80
CA ASN A 506 -11.54 26.41 -7.60
C ASN A 506 -12.00 25.00 -8.03
N ASN A 507 -12.26 24.14 -7.08
CA ASN A 507 -12.76 22.76 -7.29
C ASN A 507 -14.12 22.67 -8.01
N ARG A 508 -14.88 23.79 -8.11
CA ARG A 508 -16.12 23.88 -8.89
C ARG A 508 -15.87 24.20 -10.36
N SER A 509 -14.64 24.59 -10.74
CA SER A 509 -14.28 24.89 -12.12
C SER A 509 -14.09 23.59 -12.92
N TRP A 510 -14.92 23.36 -13.94
CA TRP A 510 -14.76 22.24 -14.87
C TRP A 510 -13.39 22.24 -15.54
N PHE A 511 -12.91 23.42 -15.95
CA PHE A 511 -11.60 23.58 -16.59
C PHE A 511 -10.44 23.23 -15.61
N GLY A 512 -10.52 23.72 -14.36
CA GLY A 512 -9.55 23.40 -13.34
C GLY A 512 -9.50 21.89 -13.02
N ASN A 513 -10.67 21.24 -12.96
CA ASN A 513 -10.77 19.80 -12.75
C ASN A 513 -10.14 19.00 -13.90
N LEU A 514 -10.43 19.40 -15.15
CA LEU A 514 -9.88 18.74 -16.34
C LEU A 514 -8.36 18.90 -16.44
N ALA A 515 -7.86 20.13 -16.26
CA ALA A 515 -6.43 20.42 -16.29
C ALA A 515 -5.67 19.69 -15.18
N GLY A 516 -6.17 19.74 -13.93
CA GLY A 516 -5.56 19.04 -12.79
C GLY A 516 -5.53 17.53 -12.99
N THR A 517 -6.63 16.94 -13.51
CA THR A 517 -6.70 15.51 -13.83
C THR A 517 -5.69 15.14 -14.93
N THR A 518 -5.60 15.97 -16.00
CA THR A 518 -4.64 15.71 -17.09
C THR A 518 -3.21 15.68 -16.57
N VAL A 519 -2.82 16.64 -15.74
CA VAL A 519 -1.47 16.67 -15.14
C VAL A 519 -1.22 15.45 -14.26
N ALA A 520 -2.17 15.11 -13.39
CA ALA A 520 -2.07 13.97 -12.49
C ALA A 520 -1.92 12.64 -13.27
N VAL A 521 -2.80 12.42 -14.26
CA VAL A 521 -2.82 11.19 -15.06
C VAL A 521 -1.62 11.11 -16.00
N ALA A 522 -1.21 12.22 -16.61
CA ALA A 522 0.00 12.26 -17.43
C ALA A 522 1.24 11.92 -16.58
N GLY A 523 1.31 12.44 -15.33
CA GLY A 523 2.40 12.16 -14.41
C GLY A 523 2.54 10.66 -14.10
N TRP A 524 1.51 10.05 -13.53
CA TRP A 524 1.61 8.63 -13.18
C TRP A 524 1.56 7.70 -14.40
N GLY A 525 0.84 8.07 -15.46
CA GLY A 525 0.78 7.30 -16.71
C GLY A 525 2.13 7.22 -17.42
N PHE A 526 2.93 8.30 -17.39
CA PHE A 526 4.30 8.32 -17.92
C PHE A 526 5.16 7.23 -17.24
N PHE A 527 5.16 7.18 -15.90
CA PHE A 527 5.98 6.20 -15.19
C PHE A 527 5.45 4.77 -15.33
N VAL A 528 4.13 4.56 -15.45
CA VAL A 528 3.58 3.24 -15.77
C VAL A 528 4.08 2.77 -17.14
N TYR A 529 3.97 3.62 -18.15
CA TYR A 529 4.44 3.31 -19.49
C TYR A 529 5.93 2.97 -19.49
N GLN A 530 6.75 3.81 -18.87
CA GLN A 530 8.19 3.54 -18.71
C GLN A 530 8.44 2.20 -18.00
N GLY A 531 7.71 1.91 -16.94
CA GLY A 531 7.85 0.65 -16.22
C GLY A 531 7.41 -0.59 -17.02
N VAL A 532 6.48 -0.43 -17.96
CA VAL A 532 6.05 -1.54 -18.83
C VAL A 532 7.06 -1.82 -19.94
N VAL A 533 7.65 -0.76 -20.52
CA VAL A 533 8.62 -0.89 -21.62
C VAL A 533 10.05 -1.10 -21.14
N ASP A 534 10.32 -0.97 -19.84
CA ASP A 534 11.66 -1.13 -19.26
C ASP A 534 12.15 -2.58 -19.39
N PRO A 535 13.23 -2.84 -20.14
CA PRO A 535 13.78 -4.20 -20.29
C PRO A 535 14.28 -4.83 -18.98
N LEU A 536 14.61 -4.02 -17.97
CA LEU A 536 14.99 -4.50 -16.63
C LEU A 536 13.79 -4.99 -15.81
N GLY A 537 12.57 -4.72 -16.29
CA GLY A 537 11.34 -4.95 -15.55
C GLY A 537 11.02 -3.79 -14.62
N GLY A 538 9.97 -3.02 -14.95
CA GLY A 538 9.62 -1.78 -14.25
C GLY A 538 9.32 -1.94 -12.76
N ILE A 539 8.96 -3.14 -12.31
CA ILE A 539 8.78 -3.43 -10.89
C ILE A 539 10.10 -3.26 -10.14
N ASN A 540 11.22 -3.73 -10.70
CA ASN A 540 12.52 -3.63 -10.04
C ASN A 540 13.05 -2.19 -10.00
N THR A 541 12.57 -1.31 -10.86
CA THR A 541 12.98 0.10 -10.92
C THR A 541 12.04 1.01 -10.13
N LEU A 542 10.72 0.81 -10.21
CA LEU A 542 9.72 1.68 -9.57
C LEU A 542 9.41 1.30 -8.12
N LEU A 543 9.36 -0.01 -7.76
CA LEU A 543 9.01 -0.41 -6.39
C LEU A 543 10.00 0.07 -5.33
N PRO A 544 11.33 0.05 -5.53
CA PRO A 544 12.23 0.66 -4.56
C PRO A 544 11.99 2.16 -4.36
N LEU A 545 11.71 2.89 -5.45
CA LEU A 545 11.39 4.32 -5.40
C LEU A 545 10.05 4.56 -4.68
N PHE A 546 9.04 3.71 -4.95
CA PHE A 546 7.77 3.69 -4.21
C PHE A 546 8.00 3.48 -2.70
N GLY A 547 8.79 2.48 -2.32
CA GLY A 547 9.04 2.18 -0.91
C GLY A 547 9.78 3.30 -0.18
N ILE A 548 10.82 3.86 -0.81
CA ILE A 548 11.60 5.00 -0.28
C ILE A 548 10.70 6.23 -0.13
N GLY A 549 10.01 6.63 -1.20
CA GLY A 549 9.14 7.80 -1.19
C GLY A 549 8.00 7.68 -0.19
N ASN A 550 7.36 6.51 -0.14
CA ASN A 550 6.27 6.23 0.78
C ASN A 550 6.70 6.33 2.25
N GLN A 551 7.86 5.76 2.62
CA GLN A 551 8.39 5.88 3.98
C GLN A 551 8.93 7.28 4.31
N MET A 552 9.49 7.99 3.33
CA MET A 552 9.86 9.40 3.53
C MET A 552 8.64 10.27 3.82
N LEU A 553 7.54 10.07 3.09
CA LEU A 553 6.29 10.78 3.36
C LEU A 553 5.72 10.43 4.75
N ALA A 554 5.84 9.17 5.19
CA ALA A 554 5.50 8.76 6.55
C ALA A 554 6.38 9.48 7.60
N SER A 555 7.68 9.57 7.35
CA SER A 555 8.60 10.32 8.20
C SER A 555 8.21 11.79 8.30
N MET A 556 7.84 12.41 7.16
CA MET A 556 7.38 13.81 7.12
C MET A 556 6.12 14.02 7.96
N ALA A 557 5.17 13.10 7.89
CA ALA A 557 3.95 13.15 8.70
C ALA A 557 4.23 13.02 10.21
N LEU A 558 5.14 12.13 10.59
CA LEU A 558 5.57 11.95 11.98
C LEU A 558 6.43 13.12 12.49
N ILE A 559 7.27 13.73 11.63
CA ILE A 559 8.01 14.95 11.92
C ILE A 559 7.03 16.08 12.25
N LEU A 560 6.01 16.28 11.41
CA LEU A 560 4.96 17.27 11.65
C LEU A 560 4.24 17.00 12.96
N GLY A 561 3.85 15.76 13.20
CA GLY A 561 3.20 15.36 14.45
C GLY A 561 4.07 15.58 15.68
N THR A 562 5.37 15.34 15.58
CA THR A 562 6.34 15.64 16.64
C THR A 562 6.31 17.14 16.97
N VAL A 563 6.38 18.00 15.95
CA VAL A 563 6.30 19.47 16.14
C VAL A 563 5.00 19.86 16.84
N VAL A 564 3.88 19.29 16.41
CA VAL A 564 2.58 19.55 17.03
C VAL A 564 2.56 19.15 18.52
N LEU A 565 3.10 17.98 18.88
CA LEU A 565 3.20 17.56 20.28
C LEU A 565 4.03 18.54 21.14
N PHE A 566 5.14 19.05 20.61
CA PHE A 566 5.92 20.08 21.30
C PHE A 566 5.14 21.39 21.44
N LYS A 567 4.41 21.80 20.42
CA LYS A 567 3.55 23.00 20.46
C LYS A 567 2.35 22.87 21.40
N MET A 568 1.85 21.64 21.59
CA MET A 568 0.82 21.30 22.58
C MET A 568 1.36 21.17 24.01
N LYS A 569 2.66 21.37 24.23
CA LYS A 569 3.34 21.13 25.53
C LYS A 569 3.28 19.67 26.00
N LYS A 570 3.22 18.73 25.08
CA LYS A 570 3.20 17.29 25.33
C LYS A 570 4.55 16.62 25.10
N GLN A 571 5.65 17.34 25.25
CA GLN A 571 7.02 16.87 24.94
C GLN A 571 7.42 15.59 25.70
N ARG A 572 6.88 15.35 26.89
CA ARG A 572 7.11 14.09 27.63
C ARG A 572 6.64 12.84 26.90
N TYR A 573 5.72 12.99 25.95
CA TYR A 573 5.17 11.92 25.14
C TYR A 573 5.71 11.92 23.71
N ALA A 574 6.59 12.83 23.36
CA ALA A 574 7.12 12.97 22.00
C ALA A 574 7.91 11.73 21.53
N TRP A 575 8.36 10.87 22.44
CA TRP A 575 8.98 9.59 22.10
C TRP A 575 8.08 8.69 21.21
N VAL A 576 6.75 8.81 21.34
CA VAL A 576 5.76 8.09 20.55
C VAL A 576 5.93 8.36 19.04
N THR A 577 6.38 9.55 18.69
CA THR A 577 6.62 9.97 17.30
C THR A 577 8.10 10.04 16.95
N ILE A 578 8.97 10.43 17.87
CA ILE A 578 10.41 10.57 17.61
C ILE A 578 11.08 9.24 17.27
N LEU A 579 10.79 8.16 18.02
CA LEU A 579 11.40 6.86 17.78
C LEU A 579 11.08 6.30 16.40
N PRO A 580 9.80 6.21 15.99
CA PRO A 580 9.48 5.79 14.62
C PRO A 580 10.00 6.76 13.56
N THR A 581 9.98 8.08 13.80
CA THR A 581 10.57 9.05 12.87
C THR A 581 12.05 8.78 12.64
N ALA A 582 12.83 8.60 13.71
CA ALA A 582 14.26 8.36 13.61
C ALA A 582 14.57 7.07 12.83
N TRP A 583 13.83 5.99 13.13
CA TRP A 583 13.99 4.73 12.42
C TRP A 583 13.70 4.86 10.93
N LEU A 584 12.55 5.44 10.58
CA LEU A 584 12.14 5.59 9.19
C LEU A 584 13.03 6.53 8.41
N PHE A 585 13.44 7.63 9.03
CA PHE A 585 14.35 8.59 8.42
C PHE A 585 15.70 7.94 8.08
N VAL A 586 16.30 7.23 9.05
CA VAL A 586 17.58 6.51 8.84
C VAL A 586 17.42 5.45 7.76
N THR A 587 16.37 4.64 7.83
CA THR A 587 16.12 3.56 6.86
C THR A 587 15.94 4.11 5.45
N SER A 588 15.07 5.12 5.29
CA SER A 588 14.76 5.70 3.97
C SER A 588 15.94 6.47 3.39
N MET A 589 16.69 7.22 4.22
CA MET A 589 17.89 7.93 3.77
C MET A 589 18.99 6.96 3.36
N THR A 590 19.20 5.88 4.11
CA THR A 590 20.18 4.86 3.77
C THR A 590 19.80 4.13 2.48
N ALA A 591 18.51 3.76 2.32
CA ALA A 591 18.01 3.14 1.11
C ALA A 591 18.15 4.07 -0.11
N GLY A 592 17.75 5.34 0.05
CA GLY A 592 17.88 6.35 -1.00
C GLY A 592 19.32 6.59 -1.43
N TRP A 593 20.21 6.72 -0.47
CA TRP A 593 21.65 6.86 -0.74
C TRP A 593 22.21 5.66 -1.51
N GLN A 594 21.91 4.44 -1.05
CA GLN A 594 22.37 3.22 -1.74
C GLN A 594 21.75 3.11 -3.14
N LYS A 595 20.47 3.44 -3.30
CA LYS A 595 19.82 3.42 -4.62
C LYS A 595 20.41 4.44 -5.60
N ILE A 596 20.91 5.56 -5.15
CA ILE A 596 21.55 6.53 -6.02
C ILE A 596 23.02 6.16 -6.31
N PHE A 597 23.82 5.87 -5.27
CA PHE A 597 25.28 5.89 -5.33
C PHE A 597 25.96 4.52 -5.20
N HIS A 598 25.22 3.42 -4.97
CA HIS A 598 25.85 2.10 -4.82
C HIS A 598 26.56 1.67 -6.09
N GLU A 599 27.76 1.13 -5.96
CA GLU A 599 28.63 0.76 -7.09
C GLU A 599 28.11 -0.43 -7.91
N LYS A 600 27.36 -1.36 -7.28
CA LYS A 600 26.74 -2.51 -7.96
C LYS A 600 25.56 -2.04 -8.82
N PRO A 601 25.58 -2.29 -10.16
CA PRO A 601 24.49 -1.89 -11.06
C PRO A 601 23.12 -2.46 -10.69
N SER A 602 23.05 -3.63 -10.05
CA SER A 602 21.79 -4.22 -9.58
C SER A 602 21.11 -3.43 -8.44
N ILE A 603 21.86 -2.57 -7.74
CA ILE A 603 21.36 -1.76 -6.62
C ILE A 603 21.33 -0.27 -7.00
N GLY A 604 22.43 0.29 -7.48
CA GLY A 604 22.60 1.73 -7.71
C GLY A 604 22.09 2.20 -9.07
N PHE A 605 21.19 3.18 -9.10
CA PHE A 605 20.65 3.75 -10.34
C PHE A 605 21.75 4.37 -11.22
N LEU A 606 22.66 5.15 -10.64
CA LEU A 606 23.75 5.78 -11.42
C LEU A 606 24.76 4.74 -11.95
N ALA A 607 25.07 3.70 -11.17
CA ALA A 607 25.91 2.61 -11.63
C ALA A 607 25.27 1.81 -12.77
N GLN A 608 23.96 1.58 -12.68
CA GLN A 608 23.16 0.94 -13.74
C GLN A 608 23.18 1.79 -15.01
N ALA A 609 22.88 3.08 -14.89
CA ALA A 609 22.91 4.01 -16.03
C ALA A 609 24.31 4.04 -16.69
N LYS A 610 25.38 4.12 -15.89
CA LYS A 610 26.76 4.10 -16.38
C LYS A 610 27.10 2.82 -17.14
N LYS A 611 26.69 1.64 -16.61
CA LYS A 611 26.92 0.36 -17.27
C LYS A 611 26.35 0.33 -18.69
N PHE A 612 25.10 0.77 -18.86
CA PHE A 612 24.44 0.76 -20.16
C PHE A 612 24.91 1.90 -21.08
N SER A 613 25.24 3.07 -20.54
CA SER A 613 25.85 4.18 -21.31
C SER A 613 27.19 3.76 -21.91
N THR A 614 28.06 3.12 -21.13
CA THR A 614 29.33 2.58 -21.63
C THR A 614 29.12 1.54 -22.73
N GLY A 615 28.09 0.65 -22.60
CA GLY A 615 27.75 -0.29 -23.65
C GLY A 615 27.29 0.38 -24.95
N ILE A 616 26.51 1.48 -24.84
CA ILE A 616 26.09 2.29 -26.01
C ILE A 616 27.33 2.89 -26.72
N GLU A 617 28.25 3.50 -25.96
CA GLU A 617 29.50 4.07 -26.50
C GLU A 617 30.38 3.02 -27.21
N GLN A 618 30.37 1.78 -26.72
CA GLN A 618 31.13 0.65 -27.28
C GLN A 618 30.38 -0.06 -28.42
N GLY A 619 29.13 0.32 -28.71
CA GLY A 619 28.28 -0.37 -29.69
C GLY A 619 27.90 -1.81 -29.29
N THR A 620 28.02 -2.16 -28.01
CA THR A 620 27.77 -3.49 -27.49
C THR A 620 26.42 -3.55 -26.78
N ILE A 621 25.52 -4.43 -27.25
CA ILE A 621 24.20 -4.62 -26.60
C ILE A 621 24.39 -5.47 -25.34
N ILE A 622 23.99 -4.91 -24.19
CA ILE A 622 24.08 -5.56 -22.87
C ILE A 622 22.70 -6.12 -22.51
N ALA A 623 22.65 -7.43 -22.24
CA ALA A 623 21.41 -8.06 -21.76
C ALA A 623 20.90 -7.40 -20.45
N PRO A 624 19.57 -7.28 -20.29
CA PRO A 624 18.46 -7.84 -21.09
C PRO A 624 17.99 -6.95 -22.25
N ALA A 625 18.66 -5.83 -22.55
CA ALA A 625 18.34 -5.00 -23.71
C ALA A 625 18.55 -5.79 -25.01
N LYS A 626 17.65 -5.58 -25.99
CA LYS A 626 17.69 -6.22 -27.32
C LYS A 626 18.14 -5.23 -28.41
N SER A 627 18.17 -3.95 -28.08
CA SER A 627 18.53 -2.86 -28.99
C SER A 627 19.24 -1.73 -28.28
N LEU A 628 19.92 -0.86 -29.03
CA LEU A 628 20.49 0.39 -28.48
C LEU A 628 19.40 1.29 -27.86
N LYS A 629 18.22 1.33 -28.47
CA LYS A 629 17.08 2.09 -27.95
C LYS A 629 16.61 1.57 -26.58
N ASP A 630 16.63 0.25 -26.36
CA ASP A 630 16.32 -0.32 -25.04
C ASP A 630 17.35 0.13 -24.01
N MET A 631 18.64 0.18 -24.39
CA MET A 631 19.69 0.64 -23.49
C MET A 631 19.56 2.14 -23.15
N GLU A 632 19.20 2.97 -24.14
CA GLU A 632 18.89 4.40 -23.91
C GLU A 632 17.71 4.56 -22.94
N THR A 633 16.68 3.75 -23.09
CA THR A 633 15.52 3.75 -22.17
C THR A 633 15.93 3.38 -20.74
N ILE A 634 16.80 2.38 -20.58
CA ILE A 634 17.33 1.99 -19.27
C ILE A 634 18.15 3.15 -18.65
N VAL A 635 19.03 3.78 -19.43
CA VAL A 635 19.84 4.91 -18.94
C VAL A 635 18.93 6.05 -18.47
N PHE A 636 17.99 6.45 -19.30
CA PHE A 636 17.06 7.55 -19.03
C PHE A 636 16.20 7.27 -17.76
N SER A 637 15.60 6.07 -17.66
CA SER A 637 14.77 5.69 -16.51
C SER A 637 15.58 5.73 -15.21
N ASN A 638 16.81 5.21 -15.22
CA ASN A 638 17.65 5.18 -14.02
C ASN A 638 18.13 6.59 -13.61
N GLN A 639 18.43 7.47 -14.56
CA GLN A 639 18.77 8.87 -14.26
C GLN A 639 17.61 9.62 -13.62
N ILE A 640 16.38 9.46 -14.15
CA ILE A 640 15.17 10.06 -13.58
C ILE A 640 14.92 9.51 -12.17
N ASN A 641 15.03 8.19 -11.98
CA ASN A 641 14.81 7.57 -10.66
C ASN A 641 15.84 8.06 -9.63
N ALA A 642 17.10 8.23 -10.02
CA ALA A 642 18.13 8.81 -9.16
C ALA A 642 17.81 10.26 -8.78
N ALA A 643 17.39 11.09 -9.74
CA ALA A 643 17.01 12.47 -9.50
C ALA A 643 15.81 12.60 -8.58
N LEU A 644 14.75 11.80 -8.79
CA LEU A 644 13.56 11.78 -7.95
C LEU A 644 13.88 11.30 -6.53
N CYS A 645 14.70 10.26 -6.40
CA CYS A 645 15.13 9.77 -5.09
C CYS A 645 15.90 10.87 -4.32
N GLY A 646 16.82 11.55 -4.99
CA GLY A 646 17.54 12.70 -4.42
C GLY A 646 16.62 13.86 -4.03
N PHE A 647 15.60 14.16 -4.85
CA PHE A 647 14.60 15.15 -4.55
C PHE A 647 13.81 14.78 -3.28
N PHE A 648 13.34 13.54 -3.16
CA PHE A 648 12.61 13.09 -1.95
C PHE A 648 13.48 13.16 -0.69
N MET A 649 14.77 12.79 -0.79
CA MET A 649 15.72 12.93 0.30
C MET A 649 15.87 14.40 0.72
N LEU A 650 15.99 15.31 -0.23
CA LEU A 650 16.11 16.75 0.02
C LEU A 650 14.86 17.30 0.74
N VAL A 651 13.66 16.88 0.31
CA VAL A 651 12.39 17.26 0.95
C VAL A 651 12.37 16.80 2.41
N ALA A 652 12.72 15.54 2.68
CA ALA A 652 12.72 15.00 4.03
C ALA A 652 13.72 15.72 4.95
N VAL A 653 14.92 16.02 4.46
CA VAL A 653 15.93 16.80 5.20
C VAL A 653 15.45 18.22 5.48
N THR A 654 14.86 18.88 4.47
CA THR A 654 14.31 20.24 4.64
C THR A 654 13.23 20.29 5.72
N MET A 655 12.33 19.30 5.73
CA MET A 655 11.31 19.21 6.78
C MET A 655 11.92 18.98 8.17
N LEU A 656 12.94 18.13 8.29
CA LEU A 656 13.60 17.88 9.57
C LEU A 656 14.26 19.15 10.11
N ILE A 657 14.93 19.92 9.23
CA ILE A 657 15.53 21.21 9.60
C ILE A 657 14.46 22.22 10.04
N ALA A 658 13.36 22.33 9.27
CA ALA A 658 12.25 23.23 9.63
C ALA A 658 11.61 22.83 10.97
N ALA A 659 11.45 21.53 11.21
CA ALA A 659 10.94 20.99 12.47
C ALA A 659 11.84 21.34 13.66
N PHE A 660 13.16 21.22 13.50
CA PHE A 660 14.13 21.60 14.54
C PHE A 660 13.93 23.06 14.98
N PHE A 661 13.82 23.99 14.03
CA PHE A 661 13.58 25.40 14.35
C PHE A 661 12.20 25.64 14.95
N ALA A 662 11.16 24.92 14.49
CA ALA A 662 9.82 25.02 15.04
C ALA A 662 9.74 24.49 16.48
N ILE A 663 10.37 23.36 16.77
CA ILE A 663 10.48 22.78 18.12
C ILE A 663 11.23 23.74 19.06
N ARG A 664 12.36 24.30 18.60
CA ARG A 664 13.14 25.27 19.40
C ARG A 664 12.31 26.50 19.77
N ARG A 665 11.47 27.01 18.86
CA ARG A 665 10.53 28.11 19.13
C ARG A 665 9.44 27.68 20.12
N ALA A 666 8.86 26.50 19.96
CA ALA A 666 7.82 25.96 20.83
C ALA A 666 8.32 25.71 22.26
N LEU A 667 9.57 25.33 22.44
CA LEU A 667 10.20 25.16 23.76
C LEU A 667 10.37 26.50 24.50
N ARG A 668 10.60 27.61 23.77
CA ARG A 668 10.75 28.97 24.35
C ARG A 668 9.42 29.66 24.66
N ALA A 669 8.33 29.24 24.01
CA ALA A 669 7.01 29.79 24.27
C ALA A 669 6.50 29.34 25.65
N GLU A 670 5.84 30.19 26.39
CA GLU A 670 5.27 29.83 27.69
C GLU A 670 3.96 29.05 27.58
N GLN A 671 3.13 29.41 26.60
CA GLN A 671 1.83 28.80 26.37
C GLN A 671 1.85 27.82 25.12
N PRO A 672 0.86 26.93 25.02
CA PRO A 672 0.68 26.13 23.81
C PRO A 672 0.56 27.01 22.56
N THR A 673 1.30 26.65 21.50
CA THR A 673 1.35 27.40 20.23
C THR A 673 0.85 26.58 19.05
N ALA A 674 0.22 25.42 19.31
CA ALA A 674 -0.39 24.60 18.27
C ALA A 674 -1.58 25.34 17.64
N HIS A 675 -1.63 25.37 16.32
CA HIS A 675 -2.78 25.91 15.60
C HIS A 675 -3.96 24.93 15.71
N GLU A 676 -4.85 25.19 16.64
CA GLU A 676 -6.13 24.49 16.71
C GLU A 676 -7.25 25.48 16.38
N VAL A 677 -8.23 25.04 15.60
CA VAL A 677 -9.43 25.85 15.41
C VAL A 677 -10.19 25.88 16.73
N GLY A 678 -10.67 27.07 17.13
CA GLY A 678 -11.33 27.27 18.40
C GLY A 678 -12.40 26.22 18.68
N ALA A 679 -12.37 25.63 19.85
CA ALA A 679 -13.29 24.59 20.25
C ALA A 679 -14.71 25.15 20.37
N ALA A 680 -15.51 25.11 19.30
CA ALA A 680 -16.96 25.19 19.45
C ALA A 680 -17.42 23.95 20.22
N LEU A 681 -17.96 24.14 21.42
CA LEU A 681 -18.47 23.03 22.22
C LEU A 681 -19.91 22.71 21.83
N ARG A 682 -20.29 21.43 21.87
CA ARG A 682 -21.66 20.99 21.53
C ARG A 682 -22.75 21.65 22.39
N GLU A 683 -22.45 21.99 23.64
CA GLU A 683 -23.39 22.67 24.53
C GLU A 683 -23.69 24.10 24.10
N GLU A 684 -22.77 24.76 23.39
CA GLU A 684 -22.98 26.15 22.88
C GLU A 684 -23.73 26.11 21.54
N ALA A 685 -23.55 25.10 20.71
CA ALA A 685 -24.23 24.96 19.45
C ALA A 685 -25.72 24.59 19.58
N GLY A 686 -26.16 24.03 20.71
CA GLY A 686 -27.57 23.75 21.02
C GLY A 686 -28.33 24.96 21.59
N ARG A 687 -27.65 26.11 21.81
CA ARG A 687 -28.24 27.34 22.33
C ARG A 687 -28.32 28.47 21.30
N SER A 688 -27.80 28.27 20.10
CA SER A 688 -27.90 29.17 18.96
C SER A 688 -28.89 28.62 17.92
#